data_c9da94bd186272733c6e1e26ec514b52
#
_entry.id   c9da94bd186272733c6e1e26ec514b52
#
_cell.length_a   1.000
_cell.length_b   1.000
_cell.length_c   1.000
_cell.angle_alpha   90.00
_cell.angle_beta   90.00
_cell.angle_gamma   90.00
#
_symmetry.space_group_name_H-M   'P 1'
#
loop_
_entity.id
_entity.type
_entity.pdbx_description
1 polymer ?
#
loop_
_entity_poly.entity_id
_entity_poly.type
_entity_poly.pdbx_seq_one_letter_code
_entity_poly.pdbx_strand_id
1 'polypeptide(L)'
;MFSIVATETSVLTFISIPGIAYRGNWFFLQLALGYILGRVLVSIFFLPKYFSSGITSIYEILGERFNKDIQKIASGIFLLTRILADGIRFLATAVIVQVVTGWSLPVSVIVIGVVTLIYSALGGIRTIVWVDSFQFVLYLAGGLITILYILLHSDNSAANILTGLSEAGKTKIFNFSGELLKDPYFFLSAVIGGVFLSFSSHGVDHMMVQRVLGTKDLRSGQKAMIGSGIFVMLQFGIFLLAGSLIFYYFDGIALQKDREFSSFIVDHLPTGLRGLLLAGIISAAMSTLSSSINSLASSTIVDWFGGRSSIRTSKIVSLFWASVLIGIALIFDESDSAIVIIGLQIASFTYGGLLGLFLLTKINRKFNSISLIVGLISSLLIVFYLKQVGLDWTWFIMISVLVNVCITFLVDVFIRGSFSKKFSVFFLAIIFILGILSFLKRSVEQERPINSTLLTGILNKLDKRYKNIITEPEQYRTQILYTQIDRDGNNNPKFTNHTFGVRPDNYFYPASTIKLPVAALALEKLNRIDLIDKDTYINILPGSDKLTGVTRDLSSGSGFASISHYIHKLFVVSDNDSFNRLYEFLGRDHINQRLWNLGYAQTRIRHRLSLSLTDSENRYTNAFQFFKDSLTIYEQPTQIAELDLDIPFNDHLIGEAYFFKNKKINKPMDFSGKNYMSLVEQHNFLIQLIFPEISNSKSQLQLTESDYEFLLREMSMLPRESEFPKYGEDYYDSYCKFFIYGNSKERMPDHVKIFNKVGLAYGFLLDNAYIVDLENKIEFFLSAVVYSNSNGVLNEDSYDYDTLTIPFLADVGRANYEYELQRDREFDPDLSHLNKIDS
;
A
#
# COMPACT_ATOMS: atom_id res chain seq x y z
N MET A 1 -35.68 -8.05 0.15
CA MET A 1 -34.43 -8.18 0.88
C MET A 1 -33.30 -8.76 0.00
N PHE A 2 -33.42 -9.98 -0.50
CA PHE A 2 -32.35 -10.60 -1.33
C PHE A 2 -31.97 -9.78 -2.57
N SER A 3 -32.91 -9.15 -3.25
CA SER A 3 -32.58 -8.27 -4.38
C SER A 3 -31.79 -7.03 -3.98
N ILE A 4 -31.97 -6.49 -2.75
CA ILE A 4 -31.18 -5.37 -2.24
C ILE A 4 -29.74 -5.85 -2.02
N VAL A 5 -29.57 -6.99 -1.35
CA VAL A 5 -28.26 -7.61 -1.13
C VAL A 5 -27.58 -7.93 -2.47
N ALA A 6 -28.30 -8.56 -3.40
CA ALA A 6 -27.77 -8.91 -4.73
C ALA A 6 -27.32 -7.70 -5.55
N THR A 7 -27.96 -6.54 -5.39
CA THR A 7 -27.56 -5.30 -6.07
C THR A 7 -26.30 -4.68 -5.49
N GLU A 8 -26.17 -4.74 -4.17
CA GLU A 8 -24.97 -4.28 -3.47
C GLU A 8 -23.81 -5.23 -3.68
N THR A 9 -24.10 -6.52 -3.64
CA THR A 9 -23.17 -7.62 -3.84
C THR A 9 -22.83 -7.75 -5.31
N SER A 10 -21.86 -6.99 -5.74
CA SER A 10 -21.35 -7.07 -7.10
C SER A 10 -20.25 -8.12 -7.22
N VAL A 11 -19.83 -8.37 -8.44
CA VAL A 11 -18.62 -9.14 -8.77
C VAL A 11 -17.41 -8.68 -7.97
N LEU A 12 -17.33 -7.38 -7.61
CA LEU A 12 -16.27 -6.84 -6.74
C LEU A 12 -16.15 -7.58 -5.41
N THR A 13 -17.28 -7.92 -4.78
CA THR A 13 -17.27 -8.68 -3.52
C THR A 13 -16.69 -10.07 -3.72
N PHE A 14 -17.03 -10.69 -4.86
CA PHE A 14 -16.58 -12.05 -5.17
C PHE A 14 -15.07 -12.12 -5.44
N ILE A 15 -14.52 -11.11 -6.11
CA ILE A 15 -13.10 -11.08 -6.49
C ILE A 15 -12.25 -10.51 -5.37
N SER A 16 -12.57 -9.30 -4.94
CA SER A 16 -11.66 -8.51 -4.10
C SER A 16 -11.74 -8.86 -2.62
N ILE A 17 -12.89 -9.31 -2.09
CA ILE A 17 -13.00 -9.64 -0.66
C ILE A 17 -12.16 -10.86 -0.29
N PRO A 18 -12.19 -11.98 -1.05
CA PRO A 18 -11.24 -13.08 -0.81
C PRO A 18 -9.78 -12.64 -0.95
N GLY A 19 -9.47 -11.82 -1.95
CA GLY A 19 -8.13 -11.27 -2.15
C GLY A 19 -7.64 -10.40 -0.99
N ILE A 20 -8.53 -9.60 -0.36
CA ILE A 20 -8.20 -8.83 0.85
C ILE A 20 -7.79 -9.77 1.98
N ALA A 21 -8.53 -10.86 2.23
CA ALA A 21 -8.19 -11.83 3.25
C ALA A 21 -6.96 -12.67 2.89
N TYR A 22 -6.80 -13.02 1.62
CA TYR A 22 -5.62 -13.73 1.12
C TYR A 22 -4.34 -12.96 1.41
N ARG A 23 -4.28 -11.68 1.01
CA ARG A 23 -3.11 -10.81 1.20
C ARG A 23 -2.98 -10.27 2.62
N GLY A 24 -4.09 -10.06 3.34
CA GLY A 24 -4.14 -9.42 4.65
C GLY A 24 -4.89 -10.23 5.71
N ASN A 25 -5.99 -9.67 6.19
CA ASN A 25 -6.80 -10.18 7.30
C ASN A 25 -8.29 -9.81 7.14
N TRP A 26 -9.08 -9.91 8.23
CA TRP A 26 -10.51 -9.63 8.21
C TRP A 26 -10.90 -8.23 8.70
N PHE A 27 -10.00 -7.27 8.74
CA PHE A 27 -10.30 -5.89 9.18
C PHE A 27 -11.42 -5.22 8.37
N PHE A 28 -11.60 -5.62 7.11
CA PHE A 28 -12.72 -5.15 6.28
C PHE A 28 -14.09 -5.39 6.89
N LEU A 29 -14.24 -6.39 7.78
CA LEU A 29 -15.52 -6.70 8.45
C LEU A 29 -15.96 -5.58 9.40
N GLN A 30 -15.05 -4.78 9.93
CA GLN A 30 -15.37 -3.61 10.76
C GLN A 30 -16.19 -2.56 9.99
N LEU A 31 -15.89 -2.39 8.70
CA LEU A 31 -16.65 -1.52 7.81
C LEU A 31 -18.11 -1.99 7.68
N ALA A 32 -18.34 -3.30 7.62
CA ALA A 32 -19.68 -3.90 7.54
C ALA A 32 -20.52 -3.68 8.82
N LEU A 33 -19.89 -3.58 9.99
CA LEU A 33 -20.57 -3.15 11.22
C LEU A 33 -21.16 -1.75 11.05
N GLY A 34 -20.35 -0.82 10.50
CA GLY A 34 -20.81 0.52 10.15
C GLY A 34 -21.98 0.51 9.16
N TYR A 35 -21.98 -0.40 8.17
CA TYR A 35 -23.07 -0.53 7.18
C TYR A 35 -24.42 -0.80 7.85
N ILE A 36 -24.47 -1.65 8.85
CA ILE A 36 -25.72 -1.96 9.58
C ILE A 36 -26.26 -0.68 10.24
N LEU A 37 -25.40 0.07 10.94
CA LEU A 37 -25.79 1.33 11.59
C LEU A 37 -26.26 2.37 10.57
N GLY A 38 -25.55 2.51 9.45
CA GLY A 38 -25.93 3.42 8.36
C GLY A 38 -27.32 3.10 7.80
N ARG A 39 -27.68 1.82 7.64
CA ARG A 39 -29.02 1.39 7.17
C ARG A 39 -30.12 1.64 8.20
N VAL A 40 -29.78 1.53 9.48
CA VAL A 40 -30.71 1.96 10.55
C VAL A 40 -31.02 3.45 10.39
N LEU A 41 -29.99 4.27 10.16
CA LEU A 41 -30.20 5.72 9.93
C LEU A 41 -31.06 5.98 8.68
N VAL A 42 -30.81 5.29 7.56
CA VAL A 42 -31.68 5.40 6.35
C VAL A 42 -33.13 5.06 6.69
N SER A 43 -33.32 3.96 7.42
CA SER A 43 -34.66 3.46 7.79
C SER A 43 -35.45 4.45 8.64
N ILE A 44 -34.77 5.22 9.49
CA ILE A 44 -35.37 6.23 10.39
C ILE A 44 -35.55 7.58 9.66
N PHE A 45 -34.50 8.04 8.99
CA PHE A 45 -34.48 9.40 8.46
C PHE A 45 -35.07 9.56 7.07
N PHE A 46 -34.93 8.59 6.17
CA PHE A 46 -35.29 8.77 4.76
C PHE A 46 -36.49 7.94 4.31
N LEU A 47 -36.58 6.66 4.65
CA LEU A 47 -37.66 5.80 4.16
C LEU A 47 -39.08 6.30 4.48
N PRO A 48 -39.37 6.87 5.67
CA PRO A 48 -40.72 7.39 5.93
C PRO A 48 -41.15 8.45 4.92
N LYS A 49 -40.25 9.34 4.53
CA LYS A 49 -40.54 10.40 3.54
C LYS A 49 -40.68 9.80 2.14
N TYR A 50 -39.84 8.86 1.75
CA TYR A 50 -39.88 8.24 0.44
C TYR A 50 -41.17 7.47 0.20
N PHE A 51 -41.63 6.68 1.18
CA PHE A 51 -42.91 5.95 1.08
C PHE A 51 -44.14 6.87 1.09
N SER A 52 -44.08 8.00 1.78
CA SER A 52 -45.23 8.93 1.84
C SER A 52 -45.37 9.80 0.59
N SER A 53 -44.34 9.99 -0.21
CA SER A 53 -44.30 10.93 -1.34
C SER A 53 -44.72 10.32 -2.67
N GLY A 54 -44.76 8.98 -2.81
CA GLY A 54 -45.14 8.31 -4.06
C GLY A 54 -44.23 8.65 -5.26
N ILE A 55 -42.98 8.95 -5.01
CA ILE A 55 -41.98 9.41 -5.99
C ILE A 55 -41.48 8.26 -6.86
N THR A 56 -41.10 8.59 -8.11
CA THR A 56 -40.40 7.69 -9.03
C THR A 56 -38.90 7.84 -8.94
N SER A 57 -38.39 9.09 -8.85
CA SER A 57 -37.01 9.41 -8.57
C SER A 57 -36.89 10.02 -7.18
N ILE A 58 -35.90 9.61 -6.38
CA ILE A 58 -35.66 10.17 -5.06
C ILE A 58 -35.32 11.67 -5.12
N TYR A 59 -34.78 12.14 -6.25
CA TYR A 59 -34.39 13.55 -6.44
C TYR A 59 -35.60 14.46 -6.60
N GLU A 60 -36.80 13.91 -6.89
CA GLU A 60 -38.06 14.68 -6.89
C GLU A 60 -38.30 15.35 -5.52
N ILE A 61 -37.89 14.74 -4.41
CA ILE A 61 -37.96 15.34 -3.07
C ILE A 61 -37.17 16.64 -2.98
N LEU A 62 -36.00 16.68 -3.62
CA LEU A 62 -35.20 17.91 -3.68
C LEU A 62 -35.89 18.97 -4.55
N GLY A 63 -36.51 18.55 -5.65
CA GLY A 63 -37.31 19.40 -6.52
C GLY A 63 -38.52 20.00 -5.81
N GLU A 64 -39.28 19.20 -5.05
CA GLU A 64 -40.42 19.63 -4.24
C GLU A 64 -39.99 20.58 -3.10
N ARG A 65 -38.88 20.25 -2.43
CA ARG A 65 -38.40 20.99 -1.25
C ARG A 65 -37.71 22.30 -1.57
N PHE A 66 -36.90 22.31 -2.64
CA PHE A 66 -36.06 23.43 -3.03
C PHE A 66 -36.53 23.97 -4.40
N ASN A 67 -36.07 23.36 -5.50
CA ASN A 67 -36.54 23.68 -6.86
C ASN A 67 -36.03 22.62 -7.87
N LYS A 68 -36.48 22.75 -9.14
CA LYS A 68 -36.13 21.84 -10.24
C LYS A 68 -34.63 21.85 -10.60
N ASP A 69 -33.94 22.97 -10.40
CA ASP A 69 -32.50 23.04 -10.72
C ASP A 69 -31.69 22.21 -9.74
N ILE A 70 -32.02 22.27 -8.44
CA ILE A 70 -31.36 21.44 -7.42
C ILE A 70 -31.64 19.95 -7.66
N GLN A 71 -32.86 19.58 -8.11
CA GLN A 71 -33.19 18.21 -8.51
C GLN A 71 -32.27 17.75 -9.65
N LYS A 72 -32.12 18.56 -10.71
CA LYS A 72 -31.28 18.22 -11.87
C LYS A 72 -29.80 18.12 -11.49
N ILE A 73 -29.30 19.06 -10.69
CA ILE A 73 -27.89 19.04 -10.22
C ILE A 73 -27.63 17.77 -9.42
N ALA A 74 -28.48 17.43 -8.47
CA ALA A 74 -28.33 16.22 -7.66
C ALA A 74 -28.39 14.95 -8.49
N SER A 75 -29.36 14.88 -9.41
CA SER A 75 -29.48 13.79 -10.39
C SER A 75 -28.22 13.69 -11.29
N GLY A 76 -27.67 14.84 -11.76
CA GLY A 76 -26.44 14.88 -12.54
C GLY A 76 -25.23 14.32 -11.79
N ILE A 77 -25.07 14.66 -10.51
CA ILE A 77 -24.00 14.10 -9.66
C ILE A 77 -24.21 12.58 -9.49
N PHE A 78 -25.43 12.14 -9.27
CA PHE A 78 -25.73 10.70 -9.23
C PHE A 78 -25.34 9.99 -10.53
N LEU A 79 -25.72 10.54 -11.70
CA LEU A 79 -25.37 9.97 -13.00
C LEU A 79 -23.84 9.85 -13.15
N LEU A 80 -23.09 10.89 -12.83
CA LEU A 80 -21.62 10.89 -12.88
C LEU A 80 -21.03 9.82 -11.93
N THR A 81 -21.49 9.79 -10.68
CA THR A 81 -21.04 8.81 -9.69
C THR A 81 -21.27 7.38 -10.17
N ARG A 82 -22.46 7.11 -10.70
CA ARG A 82 -22.83 5.79 -11.21
C ARG A 82 -21.98 5.36 -12.40
N ILE A 83 -21.75 6.25 -13.35
CA ILE A 83 -20.92 5.95 -14.52
C ILE A 83 -19.53 5.49 -14.07
N LEU A 84 -18.89 6.22 -13.16
CA LEU A 84 -17.55 5.89 -12.68
C LEU A 84 -17.57 4.59 -11.83
N ALA A 85 -18.47 4.50 -10.84
CA ALA A 85 -18.52 3.35 -9.94
C ALA A 85 -18.92 2.04 -10.67
N ASP A 86 -19.84 2.13 -11.62
CA ASP A 86 -20.28 0.95 -12.36
C ASP A 86 -19.35 0.61 -13.52
N GLY A 87 -18.57 1.57 -14.05
CA GLY A 87 -17.46 1.32 -14.96
C GLY A 87 -16.38 0.43 -14.31
N ILE A 88 -16.01 0.71 -13.05
CA ILE A 88 -15.10 -0.15 -12.26
C ILE A 88 -15.69 -1.55 -12.04
N ARG A 89 -16.97 -1.66 -11.74
CA ARG A 89 -17.64 -2.97 -11.60
C ARG A 89 -17.65 -3.76 -12.91
N PHE A 90 -17.76 -3.05 -14.01
CA PHE A 90 -17.70 -3.63 -15.34
C PHE A 90 -16.30 -4.17 -15.63
N LEU A 91 -15.25 -3.38 -15.35
CA LEU A 91 -13.86 -3.82 -15.44
C LEU A 91 -13.62 -5.10 -14.62
N ALA A 92 -14.03 -5.13 -13.35
CA ALA A 92 -13.91 -6.30 -12.49
C ALA A 92 -14.55 -7.56 -13.10
N THR A 93 -15.70 -7.41 -13.77
CA THR A 93 -16.36 -8.52 -14.47
C THR A 93 -15.53 -9.00 -15.65
N ALA A 94 -14.95 -8.05 -16.41
CA ALA A 94 -14.13 -8.36 -17.57
C ALA A 94 -12.83 -9.09 -17.19
N VAL A 95 -12.24 -8.78 -16.03
CA VAL A 95 -11.07 -9.48 -15.47
C VAL A 95 -11.38 -10.97 -15.28
N ILE A 96 -12.55 -11.33 -14.72
CA ILE A 96 -12.91 -12.76 -14.58
C ILE A 96 -13.03 -13.43 -15.93
N VAL A 97 -13.73 -12.79 -16.89
CA VAL A 97 -13.88 -13.37 -18.22
C VAL A 97 -12.53 -13.54 -18.90
N GLN A 98 -11.61 -12.59 -18.72
CA GLN A 98 -10.24 -12.72 -19.18
C GLN A 98 -9.54 -13.95 -18.57
N VAL A 99 -9.62 -14.14 -17.25
CA VAL A 99 -8.99 -15.28 -16.56
C VAL A 99 -9.55 -16.61 -17.05
N VAL A 100 -10.86 -16.67 -17.29
CA VAL A 100 -11.57 -17.91 -17.70
C VAL A 100 -11.36 -18.26 -19.16
N THR A 101 -11.37 -17.26 -20.04
CA THR A 101 -11.37 -17.46 -21.49
C THR A 101 -9.99 -17.29 -22.13
N GLY A 102 -9.06 -16.61 -21.45
CA GLY A 102 -7.78 -16.20 -22.01
C GLY A 102 -7.89 -15.02 -22.99
N TRP A 103 -9.06 -14.39 -23.13
CA TRP A 103 -9.24 -13.24 -24.03
C TRP A 103 -8.53 -12.00 -23.47
N SER A 104 -8.19 -11.06 -24.35
CA SER A 104 -7.71 -9.77 -23.88
C SER A 104 -8.78 -9.00 -23.11
N LEU A 105 -8.38 -8.16 -22.15
CA LEU A 105 -9.31 -7.39 -21.32
C LEU A 105 -10.29 -6.54 -22.15
N PRO A 106 -9.88 -5.80 -23.20
CA PRO A 106 -10.81 -5.05 -24.04
C PRO A 106 -11.86 -5.94 -24.74
N VAL A 107 -11.47 -7.12 -25.21
CA VAL A 107 -12.41 -8.08 -25.83
C VAL A 107 -13.43 -8.57 -24.80
N SER A 108 -12.99 -8.90 -23.59
CA SER A 108 -13.83 -9.32 -22.46
C SER A 108 -14.86 -8.24 -22.09
N VAL A 109 -14.43 -6.96 -22.00
CA VAL A 109 -15.30 -5.81 -21.75
C VAL A 109 -16.37 -5.70 -22.85
N ILE A 110 -16.00 -5.73 -24.11
CA ILE A 110 -16.95 -5.57 -25.24
C ILE A 110 -17.96 -6.71 -25.26
N VAL A 111 -17.53 -7.96 -25.12
CA VAL A 111 -18.42 -9.13 -25.17
C VAL A 111 -19.46 -9.09 -24.04
N ILE A 112 -19.00 -8.83 -22.79
CA ILE A 112 -19.93 -8.73 -21.66
C ILE A 112 -20.90 -7.57 -21.84
N GLY A 113 -20.41 -6.42 -22.33
CA GLY A 113 -21.23 -5.26 -22.58
C GLY A 113 -22.34 -5.53 -23.58
N VAL A 114 -22.04 -6.15 -24.71
CA VAL A 114 -23.01 -6.52 -25.73
C VAL A 114 -24.04 -7.54 -25.17
N VAL A 115 -23.59 -8.58 -24.49
CA VAL A 115 -24.48 -9.59 -23.90
C VAL A 115 -25.41 -8.95 -22.85
N THR A 116 -24.87 -8.08 -21.98
CA THR A 116 -25.67 -7.36 -20.96
C THR A 116 -26.69 -6.44 -21.60
N LEU A 117 -26.33 -5.78 -22.68
CA LEU A 117 -27.22 -4.89 -23.43
C LEU A 117 -28.40 -5.64 -24.04
N ILE A 118 -28.17 -6.79 -24.67
CA ILE A 118 -29.21 -7.66 -25.22
C ILE A 118 -30.16 -8.11 -24.11
N TYR A 119 -29.62 -8.59 -23.01
CA TYR A 119 -30.39 -9.03 -21.85
C TYR A 119 -31.21 -7.89 -21.21
N SER A 120 -30.61 -6.72 -21.02
CA SER A 120 -31.29 -5.56 -20.41
C SER A 120 -32.42 -5.01 -21.30
N ALA A 121 -32.27 -5.08 -22.61
CA ALA A 121 -33.28 -4.62 -23.57
C ALA A 121 -34.53 -5.53 -23.63
N LEU A 122 -34.40 -6.82 -23.26
CA LEU A 122 -35.48 -7.82 -23.26
C LEU A 122 -36.18 -7.98 -21.91
N GLY A 123 -35.52 -7.67 -20.79
CA GLY A 123 -36.00 -7.86 -19.41
C GLY A 123 -36.67 -6.63 -18.82
N GLY A 124 -37.78 -6.78 -18.09
CA GLY A 124 -38.38 -5.75 -17.25
C GLY A 124 -37.88 -5.88 -15.79
N ILE A 125 -38.15 -4.85 -14.96
CA ILE A 125 -37.66 -4.78 -13.55
C ILE A 125 -38.10 -6.00 -12.70
N ARG A 126 -39.26 -6.60 -13.01
CA ARG A 126 -39.73 -7.77 -12.29
C ARG A 126 -38.91 -9.03 -12.57
N THR A 127 -38.44 -9.19 -13.79
CA THR A 127 -37.54 -10.29 -14.19
C THR A 127 -36.18 -10.12 -13.52
N ILE A 128 -35.66 -8.87 -13.48
CA ILE A 128 -34.40 -8.54 -12.85
C ILE A 128 -34.40 -8.94 -11.36
N VAL A 129 -35.48 -8.63 -10.61
CA VAL A 129 -35.58 -8.96 -9.17
C VAL A 129 -35.52 -10.47 -8.91
N TRP A 130 -36.16 -11.29 -9.75
CA TRP A 130 -36.12 -12.74 -9.61
C TRP A 130 -34.77 -13.35 -9.97
N VAL A 131 -34.20 -12.89 -11.07
CA VAL A 131 -32.87 -13.32 -11.52
C VAL A 131 -31.82 -12.93 -10.48
N ASP A 132 -31.86 -11.71 -9.95
CA ASP A 132 -30.96 -11.24 -8.89
C ASP A 132 -31.03 -12.15 -7.65
N SER A 133 -32.23 -12.56 -7.24
CA SER A 133 -32.40 -13.41 -6.05
C SER A 133 -31.80 -14.80 -6.25
N PHE A 134 -31.96 -15.39 -7.43
CA PHE A 134 -31.34 -16.67 -7.78
C PHE A 134 -29.82 -16.57 -7.84
N GLN A 135 -29.29 -15.50 -8.47
CA GLN A 135 -27.86 -15.22 -8.57
C GLN A 135 -27.22 -15.04 -7.22
N PHE A 136 -27.88 -14.36 -6.29
CA PHE A 136 -27.41 -14.21 -4.92
C PHE A 136 -27.22 -15.57 -4.23
N VAL A 137 -28.16 -16.50 -4.37
CA VAL A 137 -28.04 -17.84 -3.81
C VAL A 137 -26.86 -18.60 -4.43
N LEU A 138 -26.73 -18.54 -5.75
CA LEU A 138 -25.65 -19.21 -6.47
C LEU A 138 -24.28 -18.64 -6.10
N TYR A 139 -24.20 -17.34 -5.96
CA TYR A 139 -23.03 -16.59 -5.55
C TYR A 139 -22.59 -16.96 -4.13
N LEU A 140 -23.52 -16.99 -3.17
CA LEU A 140 -23.24 -17.39 -1.79
C LEU A 140 -22.82 -18.86 -1.72
N ALA A 141 -23.46 -19.72 -2.49
CA ALA A 141 -23.08 -21.12 -2.63
C ALA A 141 -21.64 -21.26 -3.13
N GLY A 142 -21.17 -20.36 -4.00
CA GLY A 142 -19.80 -20.35 -4.49
C GLY A 142 -18.75 -20.20 -3.40
N GLY A 143 -18.94 -19.25 -2.49
CA GLY A 143 -18.08 -19.09 -1.33
C GLY A 143 -18.11 -20.32 -0.41
N LEU A 144 -19.29 -20.85 -0.12
CA LEU A 144 -19.45 -22.04 0.74
C LEU A 144 -18.85 -23.30 0.11
N ILE A 145 -19.04 -23.51 -1.19
CA ILE A 145 -18.46 -24.65 -1.93
C ILE A 145 -16.93 -24.57 -1.88
N THR A 146 -16.34 -23.40 -2.06
CA THR A 146 -14.90 -23.22 -1.96
C THR A 146 -14.38 -23.58 -0.56
N ILE A 147 -15.02 -23.09 0.49
CA ILE A 147 -14.68 -23.44 1.87
C ILE A 147 -14.75 -24.95 2.09
N LEU A 148 -15.86 -25.58 1.72
CA LEU A 148 -16.06 -27.02 1.88
C LEU A 148 -15.04 -27.82 1.05
N TYR A 149 -14.76 -27.40 -0.18
CA TYR A 149 -13.80 -28.07 -1.04
C TYR A 149 -12.41 -28.11 -0.41
N ILE A 150 -11.91 -26.97 0.06
CA ILE A 150 -10.59 -26.87 0.70
C ILE A 150 -10.53 -27.71 1.97
N LEU A 151 -11.54 -27.61 2.82
CA LEU A 151 -11.59 -28.38 4.07
C LEU A 151 -11.68 -29.90 3.87
N LEU A 152 -12.36 -30.36 2.81
CA LEU A 152 -12.51 -31.76 2.50
C LEU A 152 -11.30 -32.39 1.78
N HIS A 153 -10.49 -31.58 1.10
CA HIS A 153 -9.30 -32.04 0.35
C HIS A 153 -7.98 -31.65 1.04
N SER A 154 -8.04 -31.18 2.28
CA SER A 154 -6.86 -30.91 3.10
C SER A 154 -6.56 -32.11 4.02
N ASP A 155 -5.29 -32.45 4.16
CA ASP A 155 -4.81 -33.48 5.10
C ASP A 155 -4.95 -33.06 6.57
N ASN A 156 -5.07 -31.75 6.84
CA ASN A 156 -5.19 -31.21 8.17
C ASN A 156 -6.67 -31.06 8.59
N SER A 157 -6.94 -31.23 9.89
CA SER A 157 -8.27 -30.99 10.44
C SER A 157 -8.66 -29.51 10.32
N ALA A 158 -9.96 -29.20 10.15
CA ALA A 158 -10.48 -27.83 10.08
C ALA A 158 -10.03 -26.98 11.30
N ALA A 159 -9.93 -27.59 12.49
CA ALA A 159 -9.45 -26.89 13.69
C ALA A 159 -7.99 -26.48 13.55
N ASN A 160 -7.10 -27.35 13.08
CA ASN A 160 -5.69 -27.05 12.87
C ASN A 160 -5.48 -25.97 11.82
N ILE A 161 -6.26 -26.01 10.71
CA ILE A 161 -6.22 -24.97 9.67
C ILE A 161 -6.61 -23.61 10.25
N LEU A 162 -7.72 -23.54 10.99
CA LEU A 162 -8.17 -22.28 11.59
C LEU A 162 -7.20 -21.75 12.65
N THR A 163 -6.59 -22.63 13.42
CA THR A 163 -5.53 -22.24 14.39
C THR A 163 -4.33 -21.66 13.65
N GLY A 164 -3.82 -22.34 12.62
CA GLY A 164 -2.69 -21.83 11.82
C GLY A 164 -3.00 -20.49 11.13
N LEU A 165 -4.21 -20.31 10.58
CA LEU A 165 -4.65 -19.04 10.02
C LEU A 165 -4.75 -17.94 11.09
N SER A 166 -5.18 -18.28 12.30
CA SER A 166 -5.25 -17.34 13.41
C SER A 166 -3.86 -16.91 13.89
N GLU A 167 -2.94 -17.86 14.01
CA GLU A 167 -1.54 -17.62 14.34
C GLU A 167 -0.85 -16.77 13.26
N ALA A 168 -1.14 -17.02 11.98
CA ALA A 168 -0.70 -16.18 10.87
C ALA A 168 -1.38 -14.79 10.83
N GLY A 169 -2.29 -14.48 11.76
CA GLY A 169 -2.99 -13.20 11.83
C GLY A 169 -4.05 -12.99 10.76
N LYS A 170 -4.39 -14.02 9.97
CA LYS A 170 -5.32 -13.96 8.84
C LYS A 170 -6.78 -13.80 9.26
N THR A 171 -7.14 -14.14 10.50
CA THR A 171 -8.52 -14.06 11.03
C THR A 171 -8.75 -12.88 11.97
N LYS A 172 -7.81 -11.94 12.06
CA LYS A 172 -7.98 -10.74 12.89
C LYS A 172 -9.08 -9.84 12.34
N ILE A 173 -10.11 -9.58 13.17
CA ILE A 173 -11.27 -8.76 12.80
C ILE A 173 -11.10 -7.30 13.24
N PHE A 174 -10.51 -7.05 14.42
CA PHE A 174 -10.44 -5.73 15.01
C PHE A 174 -9.03 -5.16 14.95
N ASN A 175 -8.91 -3.91 14.52
CA ASN A 175 -7.67 -3.14 14.49
C ASN A 175 -7.79 -1.91 15.37
N PHE A 176 -7.13 -1.94 16.53
CA PHE A 176 -7.06 -0.81 17.46
C PHE A 176 -5.69 -0.13 17.48
N SER A 177 -4.73 -0.59 16.67
CA SER A 177 -3.35 -0.10 16.64
C SER A 177 -3.03 0.76 15.41
N GLY A 178 -4.01 1.01 14.55
CA GLY A 178 -3.85 1.87 13.37
C GLY A 178 -3.97 3.36 13.67
N GLU A 179 -3.61 4.19 12.69
CA GLU A 179 -3.76 5.64 12.76
C GLU A 179 -5.19 6.06 12.41
N LEU A 180 -5.84 6.81 13.33
CA LEU A 180 -7.25 7.22 13.19
C LEU A 180 -7.59 7.89 11.84
N LEU A 181 -6.72 8.71 11.29
CA LEU A 181 -7.01 9.50 10.10
C LEU A 181 -6.42 8.94 8.80
N LYS A 182 -5.47 8.00 8.89
CA LYS A 182 -4.76 7.47 7.71
C LYS A 182 -5.02 5.98 7.45
N ASP A 183 -5.40 5.21 8.47
CA ASP A 183 -5.71 3.78 8.31
C ASP A 183 -7.21 3.57 8.14
N PRO A 184 -7.68 3.16 6.95
CA PRO A 184 -9.10 2.87 6.69
C PRO A 184 -9.64 1.74 7.56
N TYR A 185 -8.77 0.89 8.06
CA TYR A 185 -9.12 -0.27 8.90
C TYR A 185 -8.86 -0.05 10.38
N PHE A 186 -8.42 1.13 10.84
CA PHE A 186 -8.51 1.45 12.26
C PHE A 186 -9.98 1.40 12.70
N PHE A 187 -10.28 0.79 13.84
CA PHE A 187 -11.65 0.45 14.24
C PHE A 187 -12.66 1.62 14.08
N LEU A 188 -12.33 2.79 14.61
CA LEU A 188 -13.23 3.95 14.52
C LEU A 188 -13.37 4.47 13.08
N SER A 189 -12.28 4.51 12.31
CA SER A 189 -12.30 4.95 10.90
C SER A 189 -13.17 4.03 10.07
N ALA A 190 -13.01 2.71 10.22
CA ALA A 190 -13.78 1.70 9.52
C ALA A 190 -15.28 1.78 9.86
N VAL A 191 -15.62 1.85 11.16
CA VAL A 191 -17.02 1.87 11.59
C VAL A 191 -17.68 3.20 11.19
N ILE A 192 -17.07 4.34 11.46
CA ILE A 192 -17.63 5.66 11.10
C ILE A 192 -17.73 5.79 9.57
N GLY A 193 -16.67 5.42 8.84
CA GLY A 193 -16.68 5.41 7.38
C GLY A 193 -17.79 4.51 6.82
N GLY A 194 -17.94 3.32 7.37
CA GLY A 194 -19.03 2.40 7.01
C GLY A 194 -20.41 2.95 7.27
N VAL A 195 -20.64 3.65 8.41
CA VAL A 195 -21.90 4.33 8.72
C VAL A 195 -22.25 5.35 7.64
N PHE A 196 -21.32 6.29 7.38
CA PHE A 196 -21.62 7.37 6.42
C PHE A 196 -21.70 6.85 4.98
N LEU A 197 -20.90 5.86 4.62
CA LEU A 197 -20.95 5.23 3.30
C LEU A 197 -22.31 4.55 3.09
N SER A 198 -22.76 3.74 4.04
CA SER A 198 -24.07 3.05 3.93
C SER A 198 -25.23 4.02 4.06
N PHE A 199 -25.14 5.03 4.93
CA PHE A 199 -26.16 6.06 5.06
C PHE A 199 -26.35 6.85 3.77
N SER A 200 -25.27 7.13 3.05
CA SER A 200 -25.34 7.82 1.75
C SER A 200 -25.75 6.86 0.63
N SER A 201 -25.08 5.73 0.45
CA SER A 201 -25.36 4.82 -0.67
C SER A 201 -26.78 4.23 -0.65
N HIS A 202 -27.36 3.98 0.52
CA HIS A 202 -28.73 3.46 0.67
C HIS A 202 -29.77 4.55 0.95
N GLY A 203 -29.33 5.77 1.27
CA GLY A 203 -30.23 6.89 1.53
C GLY A 203 -30.41 7.82 0.34
N VAL A 204 -29.36 8.08 -0.44
CA VAL A 204 -29.39 9.12 -1.49
C VAL A 204 -28.98 8.63 -2.87
N ASP A 205 -28.73 7.35 -3.02
CA ASP A 205 -28.51 6.72 -4.32
C ASP A 205 -29.80 6.12 -4.87
N HIS A 206 -30.23 6.61 -6.01
CA HIS A 206 -31.51 6.22 -6.63
C HIS A 206 -31.59 4.72 -6.90
N MET A 207 -30.51 4.08 -7.36
CA MET A 207 -30.52 2.66 -7.70
C MET A 207 -30.78 1.77 -6.47
N MET A 208 -30.21 2.10 -5.31
CA MET A 208 -30.39 1.35 -4.07
C MET A 208 -31.77 1.57 -3.46
N VAL A 209 -32.24 2.84 -3.42
CA VAL A 209 -33.52 3.20 -2.84
C VAL A 209 -34.69 2.67 -3.65
N GLN A 210 -34.62 2.69 -4.98
CA GLN A 210 -35.67 2.21 -5.87
C GLN A 210 -36.09 0.76 -5.55
N ARG A 211 -35.16 -0.10 -5.15
CA ARG A 211 -35.45 -1.49 -4.78
C ARG A 211 -36.20 -1.61 -3.47
N VAL A 212 -35.91 -0.74 -2.52
CA VAL A 212 -36.60 -0.68 -1.24
C VAL A 212 -38.04 -0.17 -1.42
N LEU A 213 -38.24 0.81 -2.30
CA LEU A 213 -39.57 1.34 -2.65
C LEU A 213 -40.46 0.32 -3.35
N GLY A 214 -39.89 -0.71 -3.96
CA GLY A 214 -40.65 -1.85 -4.51
C GLY A 214 -41.21 -2.80 -3.45
N THR A 215 -41.01 -2.57 -2.13
CA THR A 215 -41.63 -3.38 -1.06
C THR A 215 -43.07 -2.92 -0.77
N LYS A 216 -43.83 -3.81 -0.12
CA LYS A 216 -45.24 -3.63 0.12
C LYS A 216 -45.61 -2.37 0.94
N ASP A 217 -44.82 -2.08 1.97
CA ASP A 217 -45.05 -1.00 2.92
C ASP A 217 -43.76 -0.56 3.60
N LEU A 218 -43.83 0.57 4.34
CA LEU A 218 -42.68 1.15 5.04
C LEU A 218 -42.00 0.15 5.99
N ARG A 219 -42.77 -0.62 6.77
CA ARG A 219 -42.22 -1.57 7.74
C ARG A 219 -41.46 -2.69 7.03
N SER A 220 -42.00 -3.17 5.92
CA SER A 220 -41.35 -4.18 5.07
C SER A 220 -40.08 -3.60 4.45
N GLY A 221 -40.09 -2.33 4.01
CA GLY A 221 -38.94 -1.61 3.51
C GLY A 221 -37.84 -1.46 4.56
N GLN A 222 -38.20 -1.05 5.79
CA GLN A 222 -37.24 -0.94 6.91
C GLN A 222 -36.60 -2.26 7.28
N LYS A 223 -37.43 -3.34 7.40
CA LYS A 223 -36.92 -4.71 7.66
C LYS A 223 -35.99 -5.20 6.55
N ALA A 224 -36.36 -4.94 5.29
CA ALA A 224 -35.51 -5.30 4.16
C ALA A 224 -34.19 -4.52 4.13
N MET A 225 -34.22 -3.23 4.45
CA MET A 225 -33.05 -2.36 4.53
C MET A 225 -32.08 -2.82 5.62
N ILE A 226 -32.52 -2.95 6.86
CA ILE A 226 -31.67 -3.35 7.98
C ILE A 226 -31.21 -4.80 7.83
N GLY A 227 -32.12 -5.71 7.46
CA GLY A 227 -31.79 -7.11 7.22
C GLY A 227 -30.76 -7.31 6.12
N SER A 228 -30.81 -6.49 5.06
CA SER A 228 -29.76 -6.55 4.02
C SER A 228 -28.36 -6.22 4.56
N GLY A 229 -28.23 -5.32 5.54
CA GLY A 229 -26.94 -5.02 6.18
C GLY A 229 -26.34 -6.22 6.92
N ILE A 230 -27.17 -6.94 7.65
CA ILE A 230 -26.75 -8.15 8.36
C ILE A 230 -26.32 -9.24 7.37
N PHE A 231 -27.07 -9.43 6.29
CA PHE A 231 -26.73 -10.41 5.25
C PHE A 231 -25.43 -10.06 4.52
N VAL A 232 -25.18 -8.79 4.23
CA VAL A 232 -23.92 -8.34 3.61
C VAL A 232 -22.73 -8.60 4.54
N MET A 233 -22.88 -8.36 5.84
CA MET A 233 -21.85 -8.67 6.83
C MET A 233 -21.53 -10.17 6.88
N LEU A 234 -22.58 -11.02 6.93
CA LEU A 234 -22.40 -12.49 6.91
C LEU A 234 -21.71 -12.94 5.62
N GLN A 235 -22.11 -12.38 4.50
CA GLN A 235 -21.52 -12.68 3.21
C GLN A 235 -20.04 -12.28 3.14
N PHE A 236 -19.67 -11.09 3.63
CA PHE A 236 -18.26 -10.70 3.71
C PHE A 236 -17.47 -11.68 4.58
N GLY A 237 -18.03 -12.14 5.71
CA GLY A 237 -17.42 -13.18 6.54
C GLY A 237 -17.13 -14.48 5.78
N ILE A 238 -18.09 -14.95 4.97
CA ILE A 238 -17.92 -16.16 4.13
C ILE A 238 -16.79 -15.96 3.11
N PHE A 239 -16.75 -14.84 2.41
CA PHE A 239 -15.72 -14.59 1.40
C PHE A 239 -14.34 -14.29 2.00
N LEU A 240 -14.26 -13.65 3.16
CA LEU A 240 -13.02 -13.50 3.90
C LEU A 240 -12.47 -14.85 4.36
N LEU A 241 -13.34 -15.73 4.88
CA LEU A 241 -12.95 -17.09 5.25
C LEU A 241 -12.46 -17.88 4.01
N ALA A 242 -13.19 -17.81 2.90
CA ALA A 242 -12.78 -18.45 1.65
C ALA A 242 -11.39 -17.95 1.20
N GLY A 243 -11.13 -16.63 1.25
CA GLY A 243 -9.83 -16.05 0.90
C GLY A 243 -8.70 -16.51 1.83
N SER A 244 -8.94 -16.59 3.14
CA SER A 244 -7.95 -17.12 4.09
C SER A 244 -7.67 -18.60 3.87
N LEU A 245 -8.69 -19.40 3.53
CA LEU A 245 -8.50 -20.81 3.21
C LEU A 245 -7.79 -21.01 1.88
N ILE A 246 -8.01 -20.16 0.88
CA ILE A 246 -7.25 -20.17 -0.37
C ILE A 246 -5.77 -19.84 -0.09
N PHE A 247 -5.49 -18.87 0.79
CA PHE A 247 -4.12 -18.59 1.25
C PHE A 247 -3.46 -19.82 1.87
N TYR A 248 -4.18 -20.54 2.73
CA TYR A 248 -3.71 -21.80 3.30
C TYR A 248 -3.45 -22.86 2.21
N TYR A 249 -4.37 -23.01 1.25
CA TYR A 249 -4.30 -23.99 0.17
C TYR A 249 -3.09 -23.77 -0.75
N PHE A 250 -2.69 -22.54 -0.98
CA PHE A 250 -1.54 -22.16 -1.79
C PHE A 250 -0.25 -21.93 -0.96
N ASP A 251 -0.22 -22.32 0.31
CA ASP A 251 0.93 -22.10 1.21
C ASP A 251 1.45 -20.65 1.22
N GLY A 252 0.53 -19.70 1.06
CA GLY A 252 0.85 -18.28 1.05
C GLY A 252 1.60 -17.75 -0.17
N ILE A 253 1.66 -18.52 -1.26
CA ILE A 253 2.27 -18.08 -2.54
C ILE A 253 1.59 -16.80 -3.00
N ALA A 254 2.38 -15.81 -3.46
CA ALA A 254 1.84 -14.59 -4.02
C ALA A 254 1.11 -14.88 -5.33
N LEU A 255 -0.17 -14.57 -5.36
CA LEU A 255 -1.00 -14.62 -6.56
C LEU A 255 -1.27 -13.21 -7.06
N GLN A 256 -1.57 -13.11 -8.36
CA GLN A 256 -1.96 -11.84 -8.96
C GLN A 256 -3.20 -11.28 -8.26
N LYS A 257 -3.12 -10.00 -7.92
CA LYS A 257 -4.14 -9.28 -7.16
C LYS A 257 -5.50 -9.30 -7.84
N ASP A 258 -6.53 -9.48 -7.04
CA ASP A 258 -7.92 -9.63 -7.46
C ASP A 258 -8.16 -10.81 -8.44
N ARG A 259 -7.20 -11.75 -8.55
CA ARG A 259 -7.32 -13.00 -9.32
C ARG A 259 -7.23 -14.25 -8.44
N GLU A 260 -6.92 -14.12 -7.15
CA GLU A 260 -6.68 -15.22 -6.23
C GLU A 260 -7.85 -16.21 -6.20
N PHE A 261 -9.06 -15.70 -6.12
CA PHE A 261 -10.25 -16.54 -6.07
C PHE A 261 -10.62 -17.12 -7.44
N SER A 262 -10.51 -16.33 -8.51
CA SER A 262 -10.81 -16.80 -9.86
C SER A 262 -9.81 -17.84 -10.34
N SER A 263 -8.51 -17.70 -10.04
CA SER A 263 -7.48 -18.70 -10.34
C SER A 263 -7.76 -20.01 -9.59
N PHE A 264 -8.09 -19.92 -8.29
CA PHE A 264 -8.48 -21.12 -7.54
C PHE A 264 -9.65 -21.86 -8.18
N ILE A 265 -10.68 -21.15 -8.64
CA ILE A 265 -11.84 -21.74 -9.30
C ILE A 265 -11.45 -22.40 -10.62
N VAL A 266 -10.64 -21.74 -11.44
CA VAL A 266 -10.28 -22.21 -12.79
C VAL A 266 -9.31 -23.38 -12.71
N ASP A 267 -8.32 -23.33 -11.84
CA ASP A 267 -7.20 -24.26 -11.86
C ASP A 267 -7.41 -25.48 -10.95
N HIS A 268 -8.20 -25.35 -9.85
CA HIS A 268 -8.28 -26.37 -8.80
C HIS A 268 -9.67 -27.01 -8.61
N LEU A 269 -10.75 -26.35 -9.05
CA LEU A 269 -12.08 -26.95 -8.91
C LEU A 269 -12.42 -27.95 -10.04
N PRO A 270 -13.16 -29.04 -9.73
CA PRO A 270 -13.67 -29.97 -10.74
C PRO A 270 -14.53 -29.28 -11.80
N THR A 271 -14.53 -29.76 -13.03
CA THR A 271 -15.16 -29.13 -14.20
C THR A 271 -16.63 -28.74 -13.97
N GLY A 272 -17.44 -29.57 -13.31
CA GLY A 272 -18.85 -29.24 -13.03
C GLY A 272 -19.04 -28.07 -12.05
N LEU A 273 -18.28 -28.05 -10.96
CA LEU A 273 -18.30 -26.95 -9.97
C LEU A 273 -17.72 -25.67 -10.56
N ARG A 274 -16.61 -25.76 -11.30
CA ARG A 274 -16.01 -24.67 -12.04
C ARG A 274 -17.04 -23.96 -12.93
N GLY A 275 -17.72 -24.73 -13.80
CA GLY A 275 -18.73 -24.19 -14.71
C GLY A 275 -19.90 -23.53 -13.98
N LEU A 276 -20.38 -24.14 -12.88
CA LEU A 276 -21.46 -23.60 -12.08
C LEU A 276 -21.10 -22.24 -11.45
N LEU A 277 -19.91 -22.14 -10.84
CA LEU A 277 -19.46 -20.92 -10.18
C LEU A 277 -19.18 -19.79 -11.18
N LEU A 278 -18.55 -20.10 -12.29
CA LEU A 278 -18.28 -19.12 -13.36
C LEU A 278 -19.58 -18.59 -13.98
N ALA A 279 -20.54 -19.46 -14.25
CA ALA A 279 -21.87 -19.05 -14.70
C ALA A 279 -22.56 -18.14 -13.68
N GLY A 280 -22.45 -18.45 -12.38
CA GLY A 280 -22.96 -17.62 -11.30
C GLY A 280 -22.37 -16.23 -11.27
N ILE A 281 -21.03 -16.14 -11.40
CA ILE A 281 -20.27 -14.88 -11.40
C ILE A 281 -20.66 -13.99 -12.59
N ILE A 282 -20.65 -14.55 -13.79
CA ILE A 282 -21.01 -13.81 -15.01
C ILE A 282 -22.46 -13.33 -14.93
N SER A 283 -23.35 -14.18 -14.42
CA SER A 283 -24.75 -13.86 -14.20
C SER A 283 -24.94 -12.71 -13.19
N ALA A 284 -24.22 -12.72 -12.06
CA ALA A 284 -24.24 -11.65 -11.06
C ALA A 284 -23.74 -10.31 -11.63
N ALA A 285 -22.69 -10.37 -12.43
CA ALA A 285 -22.16 -9.20 -13.12
C ALA A 285 -23.19 -8.57 -14.07
N MET A 286 -23.83 -9.38 -14.88
CA MET A 286 -24.87 -8.94 -15.83
C MET A 286 -26.05 -8.29 -15.11
N SER A 287 -26.47 -8.82 -13.95
CA SER A 287 -27.53 -8.25 -13.13
C SER A 287 -27.20 -6.85 -12.62
N THR A 288 -25.98 -6.66 -12.07
CA THR A 288 -25.56 -5.36 -11.56
C THR A 288 -25.56 -4.32 -12.69
N LEU A 289 -24.99 -4.67 -13.85
CA LEU A 289 -24.92 -3.77 -15.01
C LEU A 289 -26.31 -3.43 -15.56
N SER A 290 -27.22 -4.41 -15.69
CA SER A 290 -28.57 -4.15 -16.15
C SER A 290 -29.34 -3.22 -15.22
N SER A 291 -29.12 -3.35 -13.92
CA SER A 291 -29.69 -2.50 -12.88
C SER A 291 -29.16 -1.07 -12.96
N SER A 292 -27.87 -0.90 -13.21
CA SER A 292 -27.23 0.40 -13.41
C SER A 292 -27.76 1.10 -14.65
N ILE A 293 -27.82 0.42 -15.78
CA ILE A 293 -28.37 0.95 -17.02
C ILE A 293 -29.81 1.42 -16.82
N ASN A 294 -30.64 0.62 -16.12
CA ASN A 294 -32.02 0.97 -15.84
C ASN A 294 -32.18 2.17 -14.93
N SER A 295 -31.37 2.28 -13.86
CA SER A 295 -31.41 3.41 -12.93
C SER A 295 -30.90 4.71 -13.57
N LEU A 296 -29.84 4.65 -14.38
CA LEU A 296 -29.34 5.78 -15.16
C LEU A 296 -30.40 6.27 -16.15
N ALA A 297 -31.05 5.35 -16.90
CA ALA A 297 -32.10 5.67 -17.83
C ALA A 297 -33.34 6.26 -17.14
N SER A 298 -33.75 5.68 -16.00
CA SER A 298 -34.92 6.14 -15.23
C SER A 298 -34.69 7.56 -14.69
N SER A 299 -33.56 7.81 -14.04
CA SER A 299 -33.20 9.14 -13.53
C SER A 299 -33.13 10.18 -14.68
N THR A 300 -32.52 9.83 -15.81
CA THR A 300 -32.46 10.72 -16.97
C THR A 300 -33.86 11.10 -17.47
N ILE A 301 -34.76 10.11 -17.60
CA ILE A 301 -36.12 10.33 -18.08
C ILE A 301 -36.94 11.18 -17.09
N VAL A 302 -36.87 10.84 -15.80
CA VAL A 302 -37.73 11.50 -14.79
C VAL A 302 -37.20 12.90 -14.46
N ASP A 303 -35.88 13.01 -14.18
CA ASP A 303 -35.32 14.25 -13.66
C ASP A 303 -34.97 15.27 -14.75
N TRP A 304 -34.66 14.82 -15.98
CA TRP A 304 -34.24 15.69 -17.07
C TRP A 304 -35.29 15.87 -18.17
N PHE A 305 -36.06 14.81 -18.50
CA PHE A 305 -37.08 14.86 -19.57
C PHE A 305 -38.50 15.02 -19.04
N GLY A 306 -38.70 15.17 -17.72
CA GLY A 306 -39.99 15.48 -17.09
C GLY A 306 -40.91 14.28 -16.98
N GLY A 307 -40.42 13.04 -16.99
CA GLY A 307 -41.14 11.80 -16.72
C GLY A 307 -42.02 11.29 -17.86
N ARG A 308 -42.26 12.06 -18.91
CA ARG A 308 -43.08 11.64 -20.07
C ARG A 308 -42.17 11.09 -21.15
N SER A 309 -42.11 9.77 -21.30
CA SER A 309 -41.31 9.16 -22.36
C SER A 309 -42.04 7.93 -22.96
N SER A 310 -41.79 7.68 -24.25
CA SER A 310 -42.22 6.45 -24.89
C SER A 310 -41.28 5.30 -24.53
N ILE A 311 -41.76 4.06 -24.66
CA ILE A 311 -40.93 2.84 -24.51
C ILE A 311 -39.70 2.92 -25.45
N ARG A 312 -39.85 3.51 -26.63
CA ARG A 312 -38.75 3.69 -27.58
C ARG A 312 -37.70 4.63 -27.06
N THR A 313 -38.10 5.76 -26.45
CA THR A 313 -37.16 6.71 -25.81
C THR A 313 -36.40 6.05 -24.66
N SER A 314 -37.10 5.28 -23.83
CA SER A 314 -36.48 4.53 -22.73
C SER A 314 -35.39 3.57 -23.23
N LYS A 315 -35.66 2.81 -24.30
CA LYS A 315 -34.68 1.91 -24.90
C LYS A 315 -33.47 2.65 -25.49
N ILE A 316 -33.67 3.81 -26.14
CA ILE A 316 -32.56 4.62 -26.68
C ILE A 316 -31.71 5.17 -25.58
N VAL A 317 -32.29 5.68 -24.49
CA VAL A 317 -31.53 6.19 -23.32
C VAL A 317 -30.78 5.05 -22.62
N SER A 318 -31.35 3.87 -22.51
CA SER A 318 -30.66 2.69 -21.96
C SER A 318 -29.48 2.26 -22.83
N LEU A 319 -29.65 2.26 -24.15
CA LEU A 319 -28.55 1.97 -25.09
C LEU A 319 -27.41 2.98 -24.99
N PHE A 320 -27.74 4.26 -24.90
CA PHE A 320 -26.75 5.32 -24.69
C PHE A 320 -25.94 5.08 -23.42
N TRP A 321 -26.59 4.84 -22.27
CA TRP A 321 -25.88 4.59 -21.00
C TRP A 321 -25.08 3.30 -20.99
N ALA A 322 -25.55 2.25 -21.64
CA ALA A 322 -24.78 1.02 -21.82
C ALA A 322 -23.47 1.28 -22.59
N SER A 323 -23.56 2.05 -23.69
CA SER A 323 -22.36 2.41 -24.47
C SER A 323 -21.39 3.27 -23.69
N VAL A 324 -21.88 4.20 -22.87
CA VAL A 324 -21.03 5.02 -21.97
C VAL A 324 -20.32 4.15 -20.94
N LEU A 325 -21.02 3.20 -20.31
CA LEU A 325 -20.41 2.30 -19.32
C LEU A 325 -19.33 1.39 -19.93
N ILE A 326 -19.55 0.89 -21.15
CA ILE A 326 -18.52 0.14 -21.90
C ILE A 326 -17.29 1.02 -22.14
N GLY A 327 -17.50 2.25 -22.63
CA GLY A 327 -16.43 3.20 -22.90
C GLY A 327 -15.62 3.53 -21.64
N ILE A 328 -16.27 3.77 -20.53
CA ILE A 328 -15.61 4.05 -19.23
C ILE A 328 -14.81 2.83 -18.76
N ALA A 329 -15.38 1.61 -18.85
CA ALA A 329 -14.68 0.39 -18.47
C ALA A 329 -13.40 0.14 -19.29
N LEU A 330 -13.35 0.62 -20.55
CA LEU A 330 -12.14 0.53 -21.39
C LEU A 330 -11.06 1.57 -21.07
N ILE A 331 -11.43 2.65 -20.34
CA ILE A 331 -10.49 3.71 -19.94
C ILE A 331 -9.80 3.37 -18.62
N PHE A 332 -10.49 2.62 -17.74
CA PHE A 332 -9.91 2.20 -16.47
C PHE A 332 -8.85 1.13 -16.70
N ASP A 333 -7.73 1.28 -15.98
CA ASP A 333 -6.65 0.30 -15.93
C ASP A 333 -6.60 -0.39 -14.56
N GLU A 334 -5.95 -1.56 -14.49
CA GLU A 334 -5.71 -2.25 -13.23
C GLU A 334 -4.76 -1.40 -12.37
N SER A 335 -5.16 -1.09 -11.13
CA SER A 335 -4.37 -0.28 -10.19
C SER A 335 -3.90 -1.11 -9.00
N ASP A 336 -2.98 -0.55 -8.21
CA ASP A 336 -2.44 -1.20 -7.01
C ASP A 336 -3.43 -1.38 -5.86
N SER A 337 -4.56 -0.67 -5.87
CA SER A 337 -5.61 -0.86 -4.86
C SER A 337 -6.60 -1.95 -5.27
N ALA A 338 -7.12 -2.75 -4.32
CA ALA A 338 -8.17 -3.72 -4.63
C ALA A 338 -9.34 -3.02 -5.33
N ILE A 339 -9.86 -3.60 -6.41
CA ILE A 339 -10.87 -2.94 -7.27
C ILE A 339 -12.09 -2.49 -6.45
N VAL A 340 -12.47 -3.24 -5.39
CA VAL A 340 -13.56 -2.83 -4.50
C VAL A 340 -13.26 -1.52 -3.77
N ILE A 341 -12.02 -1.30 -3.33
CA ILE A 341 -11.60 -0.09 -2.62
C ILE A 341 -11.68 1.12 -3.55
N ILE A 342 -11.27 0.99 -4.81
CA ILE A 342 -11.40 2.06 -5.82
C ILE A 342 -12.87 2.46 -5.99
N GLY A 343 -13.77 1.48 -6.10
CA GLY A 343 -15.20 1.73 -6.19
C GLY A 343 -15.76 2.49 -4.98
N LEU A 344 -15.31 2.14 -3.77
CA LEU A 344 -15.70 2.82 -2.53
C LEU A 344 -15.13 4.24 -2.44
N GLN A 345 -13.90 4.45 -2.87
CA GLN A 345 -13.30 5.79 -2.94
C GLN A 345 -14.06 6.70 -3.90
N ILE A 346 -14.38 6.25 -5.12
CA ILE A 346 -15.16 7.02 -6.11
C ILE A 346 -16.52 7.45 -5.51
N ALA A 347 -17.24 6.52 -4.87
CA ALA A 347 -18.50 6.83 -4.20
C ALA A 347 -18.32 7.88 -3.09
N SER A 348 -17.22 7.80 -2.34
CA SER A 348 -16.92 8.70 -1.23
C SER A 348 -16.70 10.16 -1.67
N PHE A 349 -16.25 10.40 -2.91
CA PHE A 349 -16.08 11.75 -3.44
C PHE A 349 -17.38 12.53 -3.60
N THR A 350 -18.48 11.87 -3.93
CA THR A 350 -19.72 12.54 -4.34
C THR A 350 -20.87 12.35 -3.38
N TYR A 351 -20.92 11.26 -2.65
CA TYR A 351 -22.05 10.93 -1.78
C TYR A 351 -22.20 11.87 -0.60
N GLY A 352 -21.12 12.48 -0.10
CA GLY A 352 -21.22 13.43 1.01
C GLY A 352 -22.01 14.68 0.65
N GLY A 353 -21.78 15.22 -0.54
CA GLY A 353 -22.55 16.37 -1.05
C GLY A 353 -24.04 16.06 -1.23
N LEU A 354 -24.37 14.89 -1.81
CA LEU A 354 -25.76 14.45 -1.97
C LEU A 354 -26.42 14.21 -0.60
N LEU A 355 -25.78 13.51 0.32
CA LEU A 355 -26.33 13.27 1.66
C LEU A 355 -26.59 14.59 2.40
N GLY A 356 -25.69 15.57 2.30
CA GLY A 356 -25.86 16.90 2.86
C GLY A 356 -27.12 17.59 2.34
N LEU A 357 -27.37 17.58 1.02
CA LEU A 357 -28.60 18.13 0.44
C LEU A 357 -29.87 17.44 0.96
N PHE A 358 -29.86 16.11 1.06
CA PHE A 358 -31.02 15.37 1.60
C PHE A 358 -31.24 15.63 3.09
N LEU A 359 -30.20 15.78 3.90
CA LEU A 359 -30.32 16.16 5.31
C LEU A 359 -30.90 17.58 5.46
N LEU A 360 -30.53 18.53 4.61
CA LEU A 360 -31.09 19.87 4.58
C LEU A 360 -32.60 19.90 4.29
N THR A 361 -33.14 18.87 3.59
CA THR A 361 -34.60 18.77 3.40
C THR A 361 -35.37 18.59 4.71
N LYS A 362 -34.75 18.06 5.76
CA LYS A 362 -35.35 17.81 7.06
C LYS A 362 -35.47 19.07 7.91
N ILE A 363 -34.72 20.11 7.55
CA ILE A 363 -34.68 21.35 8.30
C ILE A 363 -35.82 22.26 7.83
N ASN A 364 -36.67 22.71 8.75
CA ASN A 364 -37.84 23.57 8.44
C ASN A 364 -37.40 25.02 8.13
N ARG A 365 -36.55 25.19 7.10
CA ARG A 365 -36.06 26.47 6.61
C ARG A 365 -36.04 26.46 5.07
N LYS A 366 -36.50 27.58 4.46
CA LYS A 366 -36.37 27.79 3.02
C LYS A 366 -34.96 28.30 2.71
N PHE A 367 -34.10 27.46 2.15
CA PHE A 367 -32.75 27.85 1.72
C PHE A 367 -32.78 28.52 0.35
N ASN A 368 -31.86 29.49 0.13
CA ASN A 368 -31.62 30.05 -1.19
C ASN A 368 -30.92 29.03 -2.07
N SER A 369 -31.27 28.98 -3.36
CA SER A 369 -30.66 28.04 -4.32
C SER A 369 -29.14 28.21 -4.44
N ILE A 370 -28.65 29.45 -4.42
CA ILE A 370 -27.20 29.74 -4.48
C ILE A 370 -26.49 29.12 -3.26
N SER A 371 -27.10 29.23 -2.06
CA SER A 371 -26.51 28.63 -0.85
C SER A 371 -26.36 27.13 -0.96
N LEU A 372 -27.37 26.43 -1.50
CA LEU A 372 -27.35 24.98 -1.71
C LEU A 372 -26.28 24.57 -2.73
N ILE A 373 -26.15 25.33 -3.82
CA ILE A 373 -25.15 25.07 -4.86
C ILE A 373 -23.73 25.32 -4.33
N VAL A 374 -23.50 26.44 -3.62
CA VAL A 374 -22.20 26.73 -3.04
C VAL A 374 -21.79 25.69 -2.00
N GLY A 375 -22.72 25.27 -1.12
CA GLY A 375 -22.47 24.20 -0.16
C GLY A 375 -22.10 22.86 -0.85
N LEU A 376 -22.82 22.53 -1.91
CA LEU A 376 -22.56 21.33 -2.69
C LEU A 376 -21.19 21.36 -3.38
N ILE A 377 -20.84 22.46 -4.06
CA ILE A 377 -19.52 22.60 -4.71
C ILE A 377 -18.42 22.57 -3.66
N SER A 378 -18.57 23.27 -2.54
CA SER A 378 -17.58 23.25 -1.45
C SER A 378 -17.37 21.85 -0.90
N SER A 379 -18.44 21.05 -0.80
CA SER A 379 -18.36 19.67 -0.34
C SER A 379 -17.63 18.72 -1.30
N LEU A 380 -17.64 19.01 -2.60
CA LEU A 380 -16.85 18.27 -3.58
C LEU A 380 -15.37 18.71 -3.56
N LEU A 381 -15.14 20.02 -3.48
CA LEU A 381 -13.78 20.57 -3.46
C LEU A 381 -12.98 20.15 -2.21
N ILE A 382 -13.64 20.10 -1.05
CA ILE A 382 -12.95 19.67 0.19
C ILE A 382 -12.41 18.24 0.07
N VAL A 383 -13.09 17.34 -0.62
CA VAL A 383 -12.63 15.96 -0.77
C VAL A 383 -11.32 15.88 -1.56
N PHE A 384 -11.14 16.70 -2.60
CA PHE A 384 -9.86 16.79 -3.31
C PHE A 384 -8.74 17.27 -2.38
N TYR A 385 -9.01 18.27 -1.55
CA TYR A 385 -8.04 18.74 -0.56
C TYR A 385 -7.71 17.66 0.48
N LEU A 386 -8.73 16.97 1.02
CA LEU A 386 -8.52 15.88 1.99
C LEU A 386 -7.67 14.75 1.44
N LYS A 387 -7.85 14.41 0.16
CA LYS A 387 -7.00 13.42 -0.52
C LYS A 387 -5.55 13.90 -0.64
N GLN A 388 -5.31 15.18 -0.97
CA GLN A 388 -3.97 15.74 -1.09
C GLN A 388 -3.21 15.77 0.25
N VAL A 389 -3.90 15.98 1.37
CA VAL A 389 -3.30 15.96 2.71
C VAL A 389 -3.19 14.55 3.29
N GLY A 390 -3.47 13.50 2.50
CA GLY A 390 -3.29 12.12 2.92
C GLY A 390 -4.33 11.58 3.91
N LEU A 391 -5.50 12.25 4.03
CA LEU A 391 -6.61 11.73 4.82
C LEU A 391 -7.23 10.52 4.11
N ASP A 392 -7.55 9.47 4.87
CA ASP A 392 -8.16 8.29 4.29
C ASP A 392 -9.62 8.50 3.85
N TRP A 393 -10.03 7.75 2.81
CA TRP A 393 -11.33 7.87 2.15
C TRP A 393 -12.52 7.61 3.09
N THR A 394 -12.36 6.89 4.18
CA THR A 394 -13.40 6.58 5.17
C THR A 394 -13.97 7.85 5.82
N TRP A 395 -13.19 8.93 5.89
CA TRP A 395 -13.58 10.22 6.44
C TRP A 395 -14.23 11.17 5.42
N PHE A 396 -14.07 10.92 4.13
CA PHE A 396 -14.48 11.83 3.06
C PHE A 396 -15.97 12.18 3.12
N ILE A 397 -16.83 11.17 3.26
CA ILE A 397 -18.30 11.40 3.26
C ILE A 397 -18.71 12.22 4.48
N MET A 398 -18.25 11.87 5.66
CA MET A 398 -18.61 12.58 6.90
C MET A 398 -18.22 14.05 6.83
N ILE A 399 -16.97 14.35 6.48
CA ILE A 399 -16.45 15.71 6.40
C ILE A 399 -17.16 16.49 5.28
N SER A 400 -17.36 15.86 4.13
CA SER A 400 -18.08 16.45 2.99
C SER A 400 -19.53 16.83 3.34
N VAL A 401 -20.24 15.98 4.09
CA VAL A 401 -21.59 16.28 4.61
C VAL A 401 -21.56 17.49 5.54
N LEU A 402 -20.63 17.52 6.50
CA LEU A 402 -20.49 18.62 7.44
C LEU A 402 -20.20 19.94 6.71
N VAL A 403 -19.27 19.93 5.76
CA VAL A 403 -18.93 21.11 4.94
C VAL A 403 -20.14 21.56 4.13
N ASN A 404 -20.85 20.65 3.45
CA ASN A 404 -22.06 20.99 2.70
C ASN A 404 -23.08 21.70 3.58
N VAL A 405 -23.46 21.10 4.70
CA VAL A 405 -24.48 21.64 5.60
C VAL A 405 -24.04 22.99 6.19
N CYS A 406 -22.83 23.09 6.72
CA CYS A 406 -22.29 24.30 7.33
C CYS A 406 -22.20 25.45 6.31
N ILE A 407 -21.59 25.22 5.16
CA ILE A 407 -21.43 26.26 4.12
C ILE A 407 -22.79 26.69 3.58
N THR A 408 -23.73 25.78 3.36
CA THR A 408 -25.10 26.15 2.97
C THR A 408 -25.75 27.06 3.97
N PHE A 409 -25.67 26.75 5.26
CA PHE A 409 -26.21 27.61 6.32
C PHE A 409 -25.53 28.99 6.34
N LEU A 410 -24.23 29.03 6.27
CA LEU A 410 -23.44 30.26 6.34
C LEU A 410 -23.75 31.18 5.17
N VAL A 411 -23.77 30.63 3.94
CA VAL A 411 -24.11 31.40 2.74
C VAL A 411 -25.57 31.89 2.76
N ASP A 412 -26.52 31.06 3.24
CA ASP A 412 -27.90 31.42 3.33
C ASP A 412 -28.14 32.57 4.34
N VAL A 413 -27.46 32.52 5.50
CA VAL A 413 -27.47 33.61 6.47
C VAL A 413 -26.79 34.88 5.92
N PHE A 414 -25.69 34.72 5.18
CA PHE A 414 -25.02 35.83 4.53
C PHE A 414 -25.90 36.53 3.50
N ILE A 415 -26.63 35.77 2.69
CA ILE A 415 -27.55 36.36 1.67
C ILE A 415 -28.72 37.08 2.31
N ARG A 416 -29.32 36.54 3.39
CA ARG A 416 -30.56 37.01 4.01
C ARG A 416 -30.39 37.87 5.27
N GLY A 417 -29.19 37.85 5.86
CA GLY A 417 -28.92 38.47 7.16
C GLY A 417 -28.68 39.97 7.11
N SER A 418 -28.88 40.67 8.25
CA SER A 418 -28.39 42.03 8.46
C SER A 418 -26.84 42.04 8.47
N PHE A 419 -26.23 43.21 8.23
CA PHE A 419 -24.78 43.39 8.15
C PHE A 419 -24.01 42.81 9.35
N SER A 420 -24.50 43.06 10.57
CA SER A 420 -23.90 42.53 11.81
C SER A 420 -23.92 41.03 11.89
N LYS A 421 -25.04 40.36 11.52
CA LYS A 421 -25.15 38.88 11.49
C LYS A 421 -24.29 38.30 10.38
N LYS A 422 -24.13 38.99 9.25
CA LYS A 422 -23.28 38.57 8.15
C LYS A 422 -21.82 38.47 8.58
N PHE A 423 -21.32 39.46 9.30
CA PHE A 423 -19.94 39.53 9.76
C PHE A 423 -19.63 38.43 10.79
N SER A 424 -20.50 38.23 11.77
CA SER A 424 -20.32 37.18 12.79
C SER A 424 -20.32 35.79 12.19
N VAL A 425 -21.19 35.52 11.23
CA VAL A 425 -21.29 34.22 10.56
C VAL A 425 -20.10 33.98 9.65
N PHE A 426 -19.63 34.99 8.93
CA PHE A 426 -18.42 34.90 8.09
C PHE A 426 -17.18 34.60 8.94
N PHE A 427 -17.05 35.24 10.10
CA PHE A 427 -15.94 35.02 11.02
C PHE A 427 -15.98 33.62 11.65
N LEU A 428 -17.17 33.14 12.05
CA LEU A 428 -17.36 31.77 12.53
C LEU A 428 -17.05 30.71 11.46
N ALA A 429 -17.41 30.99 10.21
CA ALA A 429 -17.10 30.12 9.09
C ALA A 429 -15.59 30.01 8.87
N ILE A 430 -14.90 31.14 8.87
CA ILE A 430 -13.43 31.17 8.73
C ILE A 430 -12.79 30.43 9.90
N ILE A 431 -13.21 30.66 11.13
CA ILE A 431 -12.67 29.96 12.31
C ILE A 431 -12.90 28.46 12.20
N PHE A 432 -14.10 28.04 11.77
CA PHE A 432 -14.43 26.62 11.61
C PHE A 432 -13.58 25.96 10.52
N ILE A 433 -13.47 26.59 9.34
CA ILE A 433 -12.63 26.09 8.23
C ILE A 433 -11.16 26.08 8.63
N LEU A 434 -10.66 27.19 9.22
CA LEU A 434 -9.28 27.26 9.71
C LEU A 434 -9.03 26.26 10.84
N GLY A 435 -10.03 26.01 11.70
CA GLY A 435 -9.97 24.99 12.73
C GLY A 435 -9.83 23.59 12.16
N ILE A 436 -10.65 23.23 11.16
CA ILE A 436 -10.52 21.94 10.44
C ILE A 436 -9.17 21.86 9.72
N LEU A 437 -8.78 22.89 8.98
CA LEU A 437 -7.52 22.93 8.24
C LEU A 437 -6.32 22.86 9.20
N SER A 438 -6.37 23.57 10.32
CA SER A 438 -5.32 23.54 11.35
C SER A 438 -5.25 22.20 12.06
N PHE A 439 -6.40 21.59 12.37
CA PHE A 439 -6.46 20.24 12.95
C PHE A 439 -5.89 19.21 12.00
N LEU A 440 -6.31 19.23 10.72
CA LEU A 440 -5.80 18.33 9.69
C LEU A 440 -4.30 18.55 9.44
N LYS A 441 -3.86 19.80 9.35
CA LYS A 441 -2.43 20.13 9.20
C LYS A 441 -1.63 19.64 10.40
N ARG A 442 -2.12 19.86 11.62
CA ARG A 442 -1.47 19.38 12.85
C ARG A 442 -1.43 17.86 12.94
N SER A 443 -2.48 17.15 12.48
CA SER A 443 -2.52 15.69 12.43
C SER A 443 -1.57 15.11 11.38
N VAL A 444 -1.31 15.82 10.29
CA VAL A 444 -0.34 15.43 9.25
C VAL A 444 1.09 15.81 9.65
N GLU A 445 1.29 16.96 10.31
CA GLU A 445 2.62 17.40 10.79
C GLU A 445 3.07 16.68 12.08
N GLN A 446 2.16 16.02 12.81
CA GLN A 446 2.47 15.36 14.09
C GLN A 446 3.36 14.12 13.98
N GLU A 447 3.77 13.72 12.78
CA GLU A 447 4.64 12.57 12.52
C GLU A 447 6.04 12.90 12.02
N ARG A 448 6.45 14.17 12.04
CA ARG A 448 7.89 14.45 11.87
C ARG A 448 8.57 14.13 13.21
N PRO A 449 9.48 13.14 13.26
CA PRO A 449 10.25 12.92 14.46
C PRO A 449 10.90 14.25 14.87
N ILE A 450 10.65 14.67 16.10
CA ILE A 450 11.19 15.92 16.64
C ILE A 450 12.69 15.74 16.72
N ASN A 451 13.46 16.67 16.15
CA ASN A 451 14.91 16.65 16.28
C ASN A 451 15.32 16.57 17.75
N SER A 452 16.11 15.57 18.10
CA SER A 452 16.60 15.39 19.46
C SER A 452 17.51 16.56 19.83
N THR A 453 17.29 17.13 21.04
CA THR A 453 18.15 18.18 21.59
C THR A 453 19.59 17.71 21.74
N LEU A 454 19.79 16.45 22.14
CA LEU A 454 21.10 15.84 22.28
C LEU A 454 21.84 15.79 20.94
N LEU A 455 21.22 15.14 19.95
CA LEU A 455 21.87 14.96 18.64
C LEU A 455 22.08 16.32 17.93
N THR A 456 21.12 17.23 18.04
CA THR A 456 21.29 18.60 17.53
C THR A 456 22.46 19.33 18.23
N GLY A 457 22.63 19.13 19.54
CA GLY A 457 23.74 19.69 20.31
C GLY A 457 25.11 19.12 19.89
N ILE A 458 25.18 17.82 19.55
CA ILE A 458 26.38 17.18 19.03
C ILE A 458 26.71 17.76 17.64
N LEU A 459 25.75 17.82 16.74
CA LEU A 459 25.92 18.30 15.37
C LEU A 459 26.34 19.77 15.30
N ASN A 460 25.83 20.63 16.19
CA ASN A 460 26.17 22.06 16.25
C ASN A 460 27.63 22.31 16.70
N LYS A 461 28.33 21.31 17.24
CA LYS A 461 29.76 21.40 17.58
C LYS A 461 30.68 21.07 16.41
N LEU A 462 30.18 20.54 15.32
CA LEU A 462 30.91 20.19 14.13
C LEU A 462 31.49 21.44 13.44
N ASP A 463 32.46 21.22 12.53
CA ASP A 463 33.10 22.28 11.77
C ASP A 463 32.07 23.17 11.05
N LYS A 464 32.36 24.47 11.03
CA LYS A 464 31.49 25.48 10.38
C LYS A 464 31.19 25.22 8.91
N ARG A 465 32.06 24.47 8.21
CA ARG A 465 31.85 24.08 6.80
C ARG A 465 30.54 23.25 6.61
N TYR A 466 30.05 22.57 7.65
CA TYR A 466 28.83 21.78 7.62
C TYR A 466 27.60 22.54 8.04
N LYS A 467 27.72 23.85 8.33
CA LYS A 467 26.59 24.65 8.84
C LYS A 467 25.36 24.52 7.99
N ASN A 468 25.48 24.61 6.67
CA ASN A 468 24.32 24.53 5.77
C ASN A 468 23.65 23.15 5.81
N ILE A 469 24.42 22.05 5.89
CA ILE A 469 23.86 20.69 6.02
C ILE A 469 23.00 20.57 7.28
N ILE A 470 23.43 21.22 8.37
CA ILE A 470 22.75 21.17 9.67
C ILE A 470 21.55 22.13 9.72
N THR A 471 21.69 23.37 9.19
CA THR A 471 20.64 24.38 9.25
C THR A 471 19.57 24.22 8.18
N GLU A 472 19.88 23.57 7.06
CA GLU A 472 19.01 23.35 5.90
C GLU A 472 18.91 21.84 5.54
N PRO A 473 18.54 20.97 6.52
CA PRO A 473 18.54 19.52 6.31
C PRO A 473 17.59 19.07 5.20
N GLU A 474 16.60 19.88 4.85
CA GLU A 474 15.69 19.61 3.72
C GLU A 474 16.41 19.68 2.37
N GLN A 475 17.25 20.71 2.16
CA GLN A 475 18.00 20.90 0.93
C GLN A 475 19.02 19.79 0.72
N TYR A 476 19.70 19.40 1.78
CA TYR A 476 20.70 18.33 1.78
C TYR A 476 20.11 16.94 2.05
N ARG A 477 18.79 16.81 2.12
CA ARG A 477 18.05 15.57 2.46
C ARG A 477 18.69 14.81 3.64
N THR A 478 19.25 15.58 4.58
CA THR A 478 19.99 15.04 5.71
C THR A 478 19.05 14.41 6.71
N GLN A 479 19.28 13.14 7.00
CA GLN A 479 18.61 12.40 8.08
C GLN A 479 19.65 11.65 8.88
N ILE A 480 19.58 11.71 10.22
CA ILE A 480 20.50 11.01 11.12
C ILE A 480 19.67 10.34 12.23
N LEU A 481 19.97 9.08 12.47
CA LEU A 481 19.47 8.27 13.58
C LEU A 481 20.65 7.82 14.43
N TYR A 482 20.61 8.14 15.71
CA TYR A 482 21.58 7.70 16.68
C TYR A 482 20.85 6.97 17.80
N THR A 483 21.25 5.73 18.11
CA THR A 483 20.67 4.93 19.18
C THR A 483 21.71 4.61 20.24
N GLN A 484 21.51 5.15 21.43
CA GLN A 484 22.26 4.77 22.62
C GLN A 484 21.84 3.39 23.08
N ILE A 485 22.80 2.61 23.53
CA ILE A 485 22.57 1.29 24.11
C ILE A 485 23.01 1.36 25.58
N ASP A 486 22.08 1.12 26.49
CA ASP A 486 22.35 0.88 27.88
C ASP A 486 22.15 -0.60 28.19
N ARG A 487 22.92 -1.15 29.14
CA ARG A 487 22.80 -2.54 29.57
C ARG A 487 22.20 -2.59 30.96
N ASP A 488 21.40 -3.62 31.23
CA ASP A 488 21.04 -3.96 32.60
C ASP A 488 22.06 -4.93 33.26
N GLY A 489 21.87 -5.27 34.53
CA GLY A 489 22.75 -6.19 35.26
C GLY A 489 22.84 -7.61 34.68
N ASN A 490 21.97 -7.97 33.71
CA ASN A 490 21.98 -9.23 32.97
C ASN A 490 22.49 -9.07 31.52
N ASN A 491 23.08 -7.92 31.19
CA ASN A 491 23.53 -7.55 29.87
C ASN A 491 22.39 -7.42 28.79
N ASN A 492 21.12 -7.28 29.19
CA ASN A 492 20.06 -7.02 28.23
C ASN A 492 20.11 -5.58 27.72
N PRO A 493 19.94 -5.33 26.41
CA PRO A 493 20.02 -4.01 25.82
C PRO A 493 18.74 -3.20 26.06
N LYS A 494 18.92 -1.90 26.36
CA LYS A 494 17.86 -0.89 26.37
C LYS A 494 18.24 0.23 25.40
N PHE A 495 17.37 0.52 24.43
CA PHE A 495 17.65 1.48 23.38
C PHE A 495 17.00 2.83 23.64
N THR A 496 17.79 3.91 23.41
CA THR A 496 17.29 5.29 23.42
C THR A 496 17.61 5.94 22.07
N ASN A 497 16.55 6.25 21.32
CA ASN A 497 16.67 6.76 19.97
C ASN A 497 16.71 8.29 19.92
N HIS A 498 17.61 8.83 19.12
CA HIS A 498 17.78 10.25 18.83
C HIS A 498 17.72 10.47 17.33
N THR A 499 16.90 11.44 16.89
CA THR A 499 16.67 11.72 15.46
C THR A 499 17.07 13.15 15.11
N PHE A 500 17.53 13.33 13.89
CA PHE A 500 17.75 14.64 13.28
C PHE A 500 17.35 14.61 11.80
N GLY A 501 16.49 15.53 11.36
CA GLY A 501 16.04 15.68 9.98
C GLY A 501 15.26 14.49 9.40
N VAL A 502 14.91 13.50 10.22
CA VAL A 502 14.21 12.28 9.76
C VAL A 502 12.83 12.61 9.21
N ARG A 503 12.54 12.12 7.99
CA ARG A 503 11.27 12.33 7.30
C ARG A 503 10.87 11.04 6.57
N PRO A 504 9.77 10.40 6.97
CA PRO A 504 9.31 9.16 6.34
C PRO A 504 8.86 9.35 4.89
N ASP A 505 8.43 10.54 4.51
CA ASP A 505 7.90 10.94 3.22
C ASP A 505 8.94 11.56 2.26
N ASN A 506 10.20 11.69 2.69
CA ASN A 506 11.26 12.28 1.89
C ASN A 506 12.08 11.18 1.19
N TYR A 507 11.95 11.11 -0.13
CA TYR A 507 12.71 10.14 -0.92
C TYR A 507 14.21 10.44 -0.87
N PHE A 508 14.99 9.40 -0.69
CA PHE A 508 16.41 9.35 -1.03
C PHE A 508 16.73 8.01 -1.69
N TYR A 509 17.76 8.00 -2.52
CA TYR A 509 18.21 6.76 -3.14
C TYR A 509 19.10 5.99 -2.16
N PRO A 510 18.73 4.76 -1.76
CA PRO A 510 19.45 4.01 -0.73
C PRO A 510 20.80 3.44 -1.21
N ALA A 511 21.08 3.52 -2.51
CA ALA A 511 22.30 3.03 -3.13
C ALA A 511 22.63 1.58 -2.69
N SER A 512 23.84 1.35 -2.17
CA SER A 512 24.31 0.01 -1.76
C SER A 512 23.86 -0.42 -0.36
N THR A 513 23.14 0.40 0.41
CA THR A 513 22.68 -0.03 1.75
C THR A 513 21.65 -1.15 1.71
N ILE A 514 20.89 -1.26 0.61
CA ILE A 514 19.94 -2.37 0.38
C ILE A 514 20.62 -3.75 0.25
N LYS A 515 21.93 -3.78 0.14
CA LYS A 515 22.71 -5.04 0.04
C LYS A 515 22.66 -5.83 1.34
N LEU A 516 22.59 -5.15 2.48
CA LEU A 516 22.52 -5.79 3.80
C LEU A 516 21.26 -6.70 3.94
N PRO A 517 20.04 -6.18 3.75
CA PRO A 517 18.85 -7.06 3.85
C PRO A 517 18.83 -8.16 2.79
N VAL A 518 19.35 -7.91 1.58
CA VAL A 518 19.41 -8.93 0.53
C VAL A 518 20.37 -10.06 0.90
N ALA A 519 21.52 -9.76 1.50
CA ALA A 519 22.47 -10.77 1.99
C ALA A 519 21.84 -11.66 3.10
N ALA A 520 21.17 -11.05 4.08
CA ALA A 520 20.49 -11.77 5.15
C ALA A 520 19.37 -12.69 4.61
N LEU A 521 18.55 -12.18 3.68
CA LEU A 521 17.48 -12.98 3.07
C LEU A 521 18.02 -14.11 2.19
N ALA A 522 19.20 -13.97 1.59
CA ALA A 522 19.81 -15.05 0.82
C ALA A 522 20.19 -16.24 1.72
N LEU A 523 20.73 -15.99 2.91
CA LEU A 523 20.99 -17.04 3.91
C LEU A 523 19.68 -17.63 4.44
N GLU A 524 18.69 -16.78 4.75
CA GLU A 524 17.37 -17.26 5.18
C GLU A 524 16.72 -18.19 4.15
N LYS A 525 16.87 -17.92 2.86
CA LYS A 525 16.37 -18.80 1.80
C LYS A 525 17.13 -20.11 1.74
N LEU A 526 18.46 -20.11 1.90
CA LEU A 526 19.28 -21.31 1.95
C LEU A 526 18.85 -22.26 3.07
N ASN A 527 18.55 -21.70 4.25
CA ASN A 527 18.12 -22.50 5.43
C ASN A 527 16.80 -23.25 5.22
N ARG A 528 16.08 -22.99 4.13
CA ARG A 528 14.85 -23.71 3.74
C ARG A 528 15.12 -24.81 2.71
N ILE A 529 16.38 -25.01 2.30
CA ILE A 529 16.77 -25.96 1.26
C ILE A 529 17.81 -26.93 1.84
N ASP A 530 17.36 -28.07 2.31
CA ASP A 530 18.19 -29.06 3.05
C ASP A 530 19.41 -29.56 2.28
N LEU A 531 19.45 -29.41 0.95
CA LEU A 531 20.48 -30.02 0.08
C LEU A 531 21.70 -29.13 -0.12
N ILE A 532 21.64 -27.83 0.18
CA ILE A 532 22.68 -26.85 -0.11
C ILE A 532 22.96 -25.97 1.10
N ASP A 533 24.18 -25.45 1.15
CA ASP A 533 24.64 -24.47 2.13
C ASP A 533 25.21 -23.22 1.44
N LYS A 534 25.68 -22.23 2.21
CA LYS A 534 26.22 -20.98 1.69
C LYS A 534 27.50 -21.16 0.89
N ASP A 535 28.25 -22.24 1.10
CA ASP A 535 29.55 -22.53 0.48
C ASP A 535 29.41 -23.49 -0.72
N THR A 536 28.23 -23.99 -0.99
CA THR A 536 27.92 -24.86 -2.14
C THR A 536 28.18 -24.11 -3.45
N TYR A 537 28.90 -24.73 -4.39
CA TYR A 537 29.27 -24.13 -5.66
C TYR A 537 28.08 -23.90 -6.57
N ILE A 538 28.13 -22.79 -7.34
CA ILE A 538 27.02 -22.34 -8.16
C ILE A 538 27.46 -22.15 -9.62
N ASN A 539 26.67 -22.71 -10.56
CA ASN A 539 26.62 -22.26 -11.94
C ASN A 539 25.37 -21.38 -12.14
N ILE A 540 25.53 -20.24 -12.78
CA ILE A 540 24.45 -19.34 -13.14
C ILE A 540 24.26 -19.38 -14.65
N LEU A 541 23.06 -19.77 -15.10
CA LEU A 541 22.73 -19.88 -16.50
C LEU A 541 21.90 -18.66 -16.93
N PRO A 542 22.21 -18.04 -18.09
CA PRO A 542 21.50 -16.85 -18.54
C PRO A 542 20.01 -17.10 -18.69
N GLY A 543 19.17 -16.29 -18.04
CA GLY A 543 17.71 -16.34 -18.15
C GLY A 543 17.15 -15.48 -19.29
N SER A 544 17.96 -14.59 -19.86
CA SER A 544 17.65 -13.78 -21.03
C SER A 544 18.92 -13.30 -21.72
N ASP A 545 18.82 -12.78 -22.93
CA ASP A 545 19.94 -12.28 -23.76
C ASP A 545 20.71 -11.12 -23.09
N LYS A 546 20.13 -10.47 -22.10
CA LYS A 546 20.74 -9.32 -21.39
C LYS A 546 21.32 -9.66 -20.03
N LEU A 547 21.09 -10.88 -19.55
CA LEU A 547 21.61 -11.36 -18.29
C LEU A 547 22.81 -12.28 -18.54
N THR A 548 23.88 -12.07 -17.81
CA THR A 548 25.13 -12.85 -17.95
C THR A 548 25.12 -14.06 -17.04
N GLY A 549 25.53 -15.22 -17.55
CA GLY A 549 25.78 -16.39 -16.74
C GLY A 549 27.17 -16.36 -16.07
N VAL A 550 27.39 -17.24 -15.08
CA VAL A 550 28.65 -17.43 -14.37
C VAL A 550 28.89 -18.93 -14.21
N THR A 551 29.97 -19.43 -14.76
CA THR A 551 30.40 -20.82 -14.61
C THR A 551 31.70 -20.95 -13.78
N ARG A 552 32.49 -19.88 -13.70
CA ARG A 552 33.70 -19.76 -12.90
C ARG A 552 33.77 -18.38 -12.27
N ASP A 553 34.30 -18.31 -11.06
CA ASP A 553 34.64 -17.03 -10.40
C ASP A 553 36.10 -17.14 -9.90
N LEU A 554 37.03 -16.58 -10.68
CA LEU A 554 38.44 -16.62 -10.38
C LEU A 554 38.84 -15.76 -9.17
N SER A 555 37.92 -14.94 -8.65
CA SER A 555 38.13 -14.17 -7.43
C SER A 555 37.96 -15.02 -6.16
N SER A 556 37.33 -16.18 -6.26
CA SER A 556 37.20 -17.13 -5.17
C SER A 556 38.38 -18.09 -5.07
N GLY A 557 38.72 -18.54 -3.87
CA GLY A 557 39.78 -19.50 -3.63
C GLY A 557 39.54 -20.86 -4.30
N SER A 558 38.31 -21.26 -4.52
CA SER A 558 37.92 -22.50 -5.21
C SER A 558 37.86 -22.36 -6.74
N GLY A 559 37.86 -21.14 -7.28
CA GLY A 559 37.58 -20.80 -8.67
C GLY A 559 36.12 -20.97 -9.08
N PHE A 560 35.21 -21.14 -8.12
CA PHE A 560 33.76 -21.22 -8.33
C PHE A 560 33.01 -20.19 -7.46
N ALA A 561 31.86 -19.76 -7.94
CA ALA A 561 30.98 -18.90 -7.18
C ALA A 561 30.25 -19.66 -6.05
N SER A 562 29.94 -18.98 -4.96
CA SER A 562 29.06 -19.44 -3.88
C SER A 562 28.29 -18.25 -3.29
N ILE A 563 27.24 -18.50 -2.51
CA ILE A 563 26.49 -17.44 -1.83
C ILE A 563 27.39 -16.74 -0.81
N SER A 564 28.21 -17.47 -0.06
CA SER A 564 29.17 -16.89 0.89
C SER A 564 30.17 -15.97 0.21
N HIS A 565 30.73 -16.37 -0.93
CA HIS A 565 31.69 -15.56 -1.68
C HIS A 565 31.04 -14.25 -2.21
N TYR A 566 29.78 -14.30 -2.67
CA TYR A 566 29.07 -13.10 -3.06
C TYR A 566 28.79 -12.19 -1.87
N ILE A 567 28.38 -12.72 -0.71
CA ILE A 567 28.17 -11.94 0.51
C ILE A 567 29.49 -11.30 0.98
N HIS A 568 30.60 -12.02 0.92
CA HIS A 568 31.94 -11.50 1.24
C HIS A 568 32.29 -10.26 0.39
N LYS A 569 32.28 -10.35 -0.93
CA LYS A 569 32.58 -9.23 -1.83
C LYS A 569 31.61 -8.06 -1.66
N LEU A 570 30.33 -8.37 -1.40
CA LEU A 570 29.28 -7.37 -1.17
C LEU A 570 29.58 -6.50 0.05
N PHE A 571 30.13 -7.05 1.14
CA PHE A 571 30.45 -6.26 2.34
C PHE A 571 31.81 -5.61 2.27
N VAL A 572 32.84 -6.32 1.86
CA VAL A 572 34.23 -5.83 1.91
C VAL A 572 34.46 -4.65 0.97
N VAL A 573 33.98 -4.71 -0.27
CA VAL A 573 34.19 -3.64 -1.28
C VAL A 573 32.88 -3.13 -1.90
N SER A 574 31.75 -3.53 -1.35
CA SER A 574 30.43 -3.11 -1.86
C SER A 574 30.19 -3.54 -3.33
N ASP A 575 30.62 -4.76 -3.72
CA ASP A 575 30.53 -5.24 -5.08
C ASP A 575 29.08 -5.31 -5.60
N ASN A 576 28.83 -4.74 -6.79
CA ASN A 576 27.49 -4.65 -7.37
C ASN A 576 27.08 -5.94 -8.11
N ASP A 577 28.02 -6.65 -8.73
CA ASP A 577 27.70 -7.91 -9.40
C ASP A 577 27.27 -8.96 -8.37
N SER A 578 27.98 -9.06 -7.25
CA SER A 578 27.61 -9.93 -6.13
C SER A 578 26.19 -9.67 -5.62
N PHE A 579 25.81 -8.39 -5.45
CA PHE A 579 24.43 -8.04 -5.11
C PHE A 579 23.45 -8.51 -6.17
N ASN A 580 23.75 -8.28 -7.46
CA ASN A 580 22.87 -8.67 -8.55
C ASN A 580 22.63 -10.19 -8.57
N ARG A 581 23.65 -11.03 -8.26
CA ARG A 581 23.52 -12.48 -8.16
C ARG A 581 22.64 -12.90 -6.98
N LEU A 582 22.79 -12.27 -5.82
CA LEU A 582 21.92 -12.53 -4.66
C LEU A 582 20.48 -12.06 -4.92
N TYR A 583 20.27 -10.91 -5.58
CA TYR A 583 18.97 -10.43 -6.02
C TYR A 583 18.29 -11.44 -6.98
N GLU A 584 19.04 -12.00 -7.94
CA GLU A 584 18.55 -13.01 -8.87
C GLU A 584 18.22 -14.33 -8.17
N PHE A 585 19.08 -14.77 -7.23
CA PHE A 585 18.82 -15.98 -6.43
C PHE A 585 17.54 -15.86 -5.61
N LEU A 586 17.29 -14.71 -5.00
CA LEU A 586 16.09 -14.46 -4.22
C LEU A 586 14.84 -14.26 -5.09
N GLY A 587 14.96 -13.48 -6.15
CA GLY A 587 13.84 -12.95 -6.93
C GLY A 587 13.22 -11.70 -6.31
N ARG A 588 12.85 -10.74 -7.15
CA ARG A 588 12.34 -9.43 -6.75
C ARG A 588 11.15 -9.49 -5.81
N ASP A 589 10.20 -10.36 -6.12
CA ASP A 589 8.96 -10.46 -5.35
C ASP A 589 9.21 -11.03 -3.96
N HIS A 590 10.03 -12.07 -3.86
CA HIS A 590 10.40 -12.65 -2.57
C HIS A 590 11.10 -11.65 -1.65
N ILE A 591 12.06 -10.87 -2.19
CA ILE A 591 12.76 -9.83 -1.42
C ILE A 591 11.75 -8.85 -0.79
N ASN A 592 10.88 -8.27 -1.61
CA ASN A 592 9.97 -7.23 -1.14
C ASN A 592 8.90 -7.79 -0.19
N GLN A 593 8.28 -8.93 -0.51
CA GLN A 593 7.29 -9.56 0.34
C GLN A 593 7.87 -9.96 1.70
N ARG A 594 9.08 -10.52 1.72
CA ARG A 594 9.70 -10.92 2.98
C ARG A 594 10.02 -9.72 3.84
N LEU A 595 10.56 -8.64 3.27
CA LEU A 595 10.83 -7.39 3.99
C LEU A 595 9.53 -6.77 4.52
N TRP A 596 8.45 -6.77 3.75
CA TRP A 596 7.14 -6.29 4.25
C TRP A 596 6.59 -7.15 5.39
N ASN A 597 6.75 -8.46 5.31
CA ASN A 597 6.35 -9.38 6.39
C ASN A 597 7.18 -9.22 7.66
N LEU A 598 8.43 -8.77 7.53
CA LEU A 598 9.29 -8.39 8.66
C LEU A 598 8.92 -7.03 9.28
N GLY A 599 8.03 -6.25 8.63
CA GLY A 599 7.57 -4.94 9.10
C GLY A 599 8.14 -3.75 8.31
N TYR A 600 8.98 -3.97 7.31
CA TYR A 600 9.61 -2.94 6.47
C TYR A 600 8.74 -2.60 5.26
N ALA A 601 7.53 -2.08 5.53
CA ALA A 601 6.45 -1.93 4.55
C ALA A 601 6.71 -0.88 3.47
N GLN A 602 7.60 0.10 3.72
CA GLN A 602 7.94 1.14 2.76
C GLN A 602 9.03 0.71 1.76
N THR A 603 9.77 -0.37 2.05
CA THR A 603 10.87 -0.84 1.20
C THR A 603 10.39 -1.26 -0.18
N ARG A 604 11.13 -0.83 -1.22
CA ARG A 604 10.92 -1.17 -2.63
C ARG A 604 12.27 -1.48 -3.28
N ILE A 605 12.64 -2.76 -3.38
CA ILE A 605 13.85 -3.20 -4.08
C ILE A 605 13.44 -3.66 -5.48
N ARG A 606 13.60 -2.76 -6.47
CA ARG A 606 13.04 -2.88 -7.82
C ARG A 606 14.02 -3.41 -8.85
N HIS A 607 15.28 -3.01 -8.73
CA HIS A 607 16.24 -3.24 -9.82
C HIS A 607 17.63 -3.59 -9.30
N ARG A 608 18.40 -4.25 -10.16
CA ARG A 608 19.83 -4.50 -10.01
C ARG A 608 20.62 -3.20 -9.94
N LEU A 609 21.83 -3.25 -9.40
CA LEU A 609 22.74 -2.12 -9.29
C LEU A 609 23.72 -2.08 -10.46
N SER A 610 24.08 -0.89 -10.91
CA SER A 610 25.06 -0.62 -11.99
C SER A 610 24.75 -1.31 -13.33
N LEU A 611 23.51 -1.69 -13.58
CA LEU A 611 23.05 -2.21 -14.87
C LEU A 611 21.96 -1.32 -15.46
N SER A 612 22.07 -1.04 -16.77
CA SER A 612 21.06 -0.24 -17.50
C SER A 612 19.97 -1.16 -18.06
N LEU A 613 19.09 -1.64 -17.19
CA LEU A 613 17.95 -2.49 -17.51
C LEU A 613 16.64 -1.74 -17.28
N THR A 614 15.63 -2.02 -18.09
CA THR A 614 14.26 -1.54 -17.89
C THR A 614 13.60 -2.24 -16.70
N ASP A 615 12.43 -1.76 -16.24
CA ASP A 615 11.67 -2.44 -15.19
C ASP A 615 11.31 -3.87 -15.58
N SER A 616 10.82 -4.06 -16.83
CA SER A 616 10.48 -5.39 -17.34
C SER A 616 11.68 -6.35 -17.38
N GLU A 617 12.87 -5.87 -17.76
CA GLU A 617 14.10 -6.68 -17.76
C GLU A 617 14.59 -7.03 -16.35
N ASN A 618 14.36 -6.16 -15.37
CA ASN A 618 14.67 -6.43 -13.97
C ASN A 618 13.73 -7.47 -13.32
N ARG A 619 12.58 -7.76 -13.93
CA ARG A 619 11.64 -8.79 -13.46
C ARG A 619 12.15 -10.22 -13.68
N TYR A 620 13.03 -10.44 -14.66
CA TYR A 620 13.59 -11.77 -14.96
C TYR A 620 14.81 -12.06 -14.10
N THR A 621 14.97 -13.35 -13.68
CA THR A 621 16.18 -13.83 -13.03
C THR A 621 16.94 -14.78 -13.94
N ASN A 622 18.21 -15.02 -13.62
CA ASN A 622 18.96 -16.16 -14.13
C ASN A 622 18.47 -17.46 -13.48
N ALA A 623 18.80 -18.61 -14.08
CA ALA A 623 18.65 -19.91 -13.45
C ALA A 623 19.93 -20.26 -12.65
N PHE A 624 19.78 -20.98 -11.53
CA PHE A 624 20.87 -21.37 -10.65
C PHE A 624 20.96 -22.89 -10.58
N GLN A 625 22.17 -23.41 -10.72
CA GLN A 625 22.49 -24.82 -10.50
C GLN A 625 23.53 -24.90 -9.39
N PHE A 626 23.16 -25.52 -8.28
CA PHE A 626 24.07 -25.80 -7.17
C PHE A 626 24.66 -27.20 -7.36
N PHE A 627 25.99 -27.33 -7.21
CA PHE A 627 26.65 -28.56 -7.49
C PHE A 627 27.76 -28.90 -6.48
N LYS A 628 28.01 -30.20 -6.32
CA LYS A 628 29.08 -30.75 -5.52
C LYS A 628 29.72 -31.92 -6.31
N ASP A 629 31.05 -31.97 -6.36
CA ASP A 629 31.79 -33.00 -7.08
C ASP A 629 31.29 -33.20 -8.53
N SER A 630 30.98 -32.11 -9.24
CA SER A 630 30.44 -32.11 -10.61
C SER A 630 29.02 -32.65 -10.77
N LEU A 631 28.33 -32.98 -9.67
CA LEU A 631 26.91 -33.38 -9.68
C LEU A 631 26.03 -32.20 -9.26
N THR A 632 25.06 -31.84 -10.09
CA THR A 632 24.03 -30.88 -9.72
C THR A 632 23.13 -31.51 -8.67
N ILE A 633 23.03 -30.85 -7.50
CA ILE A 633 22.24 -31.29 -6.33
C ILE A 633 20.97 -30.49 -6.11
N TYR A 634 20.92 -29.26 -6.61
CA TYR A 634 19.74 -28.43 -6.57
C TYR A 634 19.70 -27.50 -7.79
N GLU A 635 18.50 -27.28 -8.34
CA GLU A 635 18.28 -26.38 -9.45
C GLU A 635 17.14 -25.41 -9.14
N GLN A 636 17.37 -24.12 -9.44
CA GLN A 636 16.34 -23.11 -9.43
C GLN A 636 16.16 -22.57 -10.83
N PRO A 637 14.96 -22.70 -11.45
CA PRO A 637 14.69 -22.16 -12.77
C PRO A 637 14.64 -20.62 -12.74
N THR A 638 14.65 -20.03 -13.94
CA THR A 638 14.37 -18.59 -14.10
C THR A 638 13.00 -18.23 -13.50
N GLN A 639 12.94 -17.08 -12.85
CA GLN A 639 11.71 -16.53 -12.26
C GLN A 639 11.35 -15.22 -12.95
N ILE A 640 10.09 -14.89 -12.96
CA ILE A 640 9.55 -13.62 -13.46
C ILE A 640 8.77 -12.97 -12.33
N ALA A 641 9.20 -11.77 -11.93
CA ALA A 641 8.52 -11.02 -10.88
C ALA A 641 7.23 -10.39 -11.40
N GLU A 642 6.19 -10.42 -10.59
CA GLU A 642 4.85 -9.91 -10.94
C GLU A 642 4.44 -8.69 -10.11
N LEU A 643 5.06 -8.48 -8.93
CA LEU A 643 4.72 -7.36 -8.07
C LEU A 643 5.00 -6.01 -8.73
N ASP A 644 4.02 -5.12 -8.63
CA ASP A 644 4.22 -3.71 -8.89
C ASP A 644 4.67 -3.00 -7.60
N LEU A 645 5.76 -2.25 -7.74
CA LEU A 645 6.50 -1.67 -6.63
C LEU A 645 6.48 -0.14 -6.71
N ASP A 646 5.29 0.47 -6.67
CA ASP A 646 5.20 1.93 -6.69
C ASP A 646 5.67 2.56 -5.38
N ILE A 647 6.35 3.69 -5.50
CA ILE A 647 6.78 4.48 -4.35
C ILE A 647 5.61 5.34 -3.87
N PRO A 648 5.20 5.25 -2.58
CA PRO A 648 3.96 5.84 -2.10
C PRO A 648 4.02 7.35 -1.84
N PHE A 649 5.07 8.07 -2.28
CA PHE A 649 5.25 9.51 -2.04
C PHE A 649 5.73 10.26 -3.28
N ASN A 650 5.50 11.57 -3.31
CA ASN A 650 5.68 12.42 -4.49
C ASN A 650 7.05 13.12 -4.59
N ASP A 651 7.92 13.01 -3.59
CA ASP A 651 9.21 13.73 -3.54
C ASP A 651 10.35 12.92 -4.17
N HIS A 652 10.15 12.41 -5.39
CA HIS A 652 11.09 11.57 -6.13
C HIS A 652 11.74 12.25 -7.34
N LEU A 653 11.47 13.55 -7.57
CA LEU A 653 12.10 14.34 -8.63
C LEU A 653 13.33 15.05 -8.07
N ILE A 654 14.54 14.68 -8.55
CA ILE A 654 15.80 15.10 -7.95
C ILE A 654 16.72 15.74 -8.99
N GLY A 655 17.47 16.75 -8.55
CA GLY A 655 18.39 17.53 -9.38
C GLY A 655 17.68 18.52 -10.31
N GLU A 656 18.46 19.23 -11.12
CA GLU A 656 17.95 20.18 -12.13
C GLU A 656 18.06 19.61 -13.54
N ALA A 657 19.07 18.75 -13.77
CA ALA A 657 19.32 18.07 -15.02
C ALA A 657 19.96 16.70 -14.79
N TYR A 658 20.00 15.87 -15.83
CA TYR A 658 20.72 14.59 -15.79
C TYR A 658 21.23 14.18 -17.17
N PHE A 659 22.28 13.36 -17.21
CA PHE A 659 22.75 12.74 -18.44
C PHE A 659 22.07 11.40 -18.68
N PHE A 660 21.60 11.20 -19.92
CA PHE A 660 21.09 9.93 -20.41
C PHE A 660 21.67 9.65 -21.80
N LYS A 661 22.41 8.55 -21.97
CA LYS A 661 23.12 8.19 -23.22
C LYS A 661 23.93 9.37 -23.77
N ASN A 662 24.75 10.00 -22.93
CA ASN A 662 25.60 11.16 -23.24
C ASN A 662 24.85 12.44 -23.69
N LYS A 663 23.53 12.51 -23.49
CA LYS A 663 22.76 13.73 -23.71
C LYS A 663 22.31 14.32 -22.37
N LYS A 664 22.57 15.62 -22.16
CA LYS A 664 22.06 16.37 -21.02
C LYS A 664 20.56 16.65 -21.23
N ILE A 665 19.75 16.27 -20.27
CA ILE A 665 18.31 16.49 -20.21
C ILE A 665 18.04 17.51 -19.10
N ASN A 666 17.58 18.71 -19.48
CA ASN A 666 17.37 19.83 -18.55
C ASN A 666 15.97 19.70 -17.87
N LYS A 667 15.84 18.71 -16.98
CA LYS A 667 14.72 18.53 -16.07
C LYS A 667 15.16 17.63 -14.92
N PRO A 668 14.49 17.66 -13.74
CA PRO A 668 14.78 16.73 -12.66
C PRO A 668 14.71 15.27 -13.12
N MET A 669 15.57 14.42 -12.56
CA MET A 669 15.53 12.98 -12.78
C MET A 669 14.43 12.36 -11.93
N ASP A 670 13.63 11.49 -12.53
CA ASP A 670 12.56 10.78 -11.85
C ASP A 670 13.09 9.47 -11.22
N PHE A 671 12.99 9.39 -9.90
CA PHE A 671 13.39 8.23 -9.10
C PHE A 671 12.22 7.31 -8.74
N SER A 672 11.01 7.54 -9.23
CA SER A 672 9.84 6.69 -8.94
C SER A 672 10.04 5.22 -9.33
N GLY A 673 10.88 4.96 -10.35
CA GLY A 673 11.28 3.62 -10.79
C GLY A 673 12.56 3.07 -10.12
N LYS A 674 13.10 3.72 -9.07
CA LYS A 674 14.34 3.31 -8.41
C LYS A 674 14.08 2.55 -7.11
N ASN A 675 15.15 1.96 -6.55
CA ASN A 675 15.10 1.33 -5.23
C ASN A 675 14.79 2.35 -4.14
N TYR A 676 14.12 1.92 -3.08
CA TYR A 676 13.86 2.70 -1.89
C TYR A 676 13.86 1.82 -0.62
N MET A 677 14.41 2.33 0.44
CA MET A 677 14.28 1.85 1.81
C MET A 677 14.50 3.04 2.74
N SER A 678 13.54 3.36 3.60
CA SER A 678 13.67 4.51 4.51
C SER A 678 14.82 4.33 5.50
N LEU A 679 15.41 5.44 5.98
CA LEU A 679 16.53 5.37 6.94
C LEU A 679 16.09 4.67 8.24
N VAL A 680 14.85 4.88 8.66
CA VAL A 680 14.27 4.22 9.84
C VAL A 680 14.19 2.71 9.64
N GLU A 681 13.76 2.24 8.46
CA GLU A 681 13.70 0.81 8.16
C GLU A 681 15.09 0.18 8.07
N GLN A 682 16.07 0.90 7.48
CA GLN A 682 17.47 0.45 7.42
C GLN A 682 18.07 0.32 8.83
N HIS A 683 17.87 1.33 9.66
CA HIS A 683 18.34 1.36 11.05
C HIS A 683 17.72 0.24 11.90
N ASN A 684 16.40 0.07 11.81
CA ASN A 684 15.69 -0.99 12.53
C ASN A 684 16.07 -2.39 12.04
N PHE A 685 16.35 -2.55 10.74
CA PHE A 685 16.84 -3.82 10.20
C PHE A 685 18.19 -4.19 10.78
N LEU A 686 19.10 -3.20 10.88
CA LEU A 686 20.41 -3.41 11.51
C LEU A 686 20.29 -3.76 13.00
N ILE A 687 19.44 -3.05 13.74
CA ILE A 687 19.16 -3.38 15.16
C ILE A 687 18.63 -4.82 15.29
N GLN A 688 17.68 -5.21 14.44
CA GLN A 688 17.13 -6.56 14.44
C GLN A 688 18.16 -7.63 14.12
N LEU A 689 19.13 -7.33 13.24
CA LEU A 689 20.19 -8.26 12.88
C LEU A 689 21.19 -8.43 14.01
N ILE A 690 21.56 -7.35 14.71
CA ILE A 690 22.51 -7.39 15.82
C ILE A 690 21.90 -7.97 17.10
N PHE A 691 20.63 -7.69 17.36
CA PHE A 691 19.87 -8.12 18.55
C PHE A 691 18.61 -8.89 18.14
N PRO A 692 18.73 -10.10 17.61
CA PRO A 692 17.59 -10.86 17.11
C PRO A 692 16.56 -11.19 18.20
N GLU A 693 16.96 -11.27 19.46
CA GLU A 693 16.13 -11.57 20.62
C GLU A 693 15.09 -10.50 20.95
N ILE A 694 15.27 -9.26 20.49
CA ILE A 694 14.29 -8.19 20.72
C ILE A 694 13.07 -8.30 19.81
N SER A 695 13.15 -9.11 18.75
CA SER A 695 12.08 -9.26 17.78
C SER A 695 11.10 -10.33 18.21
N ASN A 696 9.79 -10.08 18.02
CA ASN A 696 8.77 -11.10 18.16
C ASN A 696 9.03 -12.24 17.16
N SER A 697 8.82 -13.48 17.55
CA SER A 697 9.07 -14.69 16.72
C SER A 697 8.50 -14.63 15.29
N LYS A 698 7.45 -13.84 15.04
CA LYS A 698 6.83 -13.67 13.71
C LYS A 698 7.54 -12.64 12.81
N SER A 699 8.28 -11.70 13.40
CA SER A 699 9.03 -10.65 12.69
C SER A 699 10.53 -10.92 12.70
N GLN A 700 10.96 -12.12 13.06
CA GLN A 700 12.36 -12.50 13.15
C GLN A 700 12.89 -13.08 11.83
N LEU A 701 14.14 -12.77 11.51
CA LEU A 701 14.87 -13.45 10.45
C LEU A 701 15.12 -14.92 10.85
N GLN A 702 14.88 -15.84 9.93
CA GLN A 702 15.11 -17.27 10.15
C GLN A 702 16.55 -17.65 9.81
N LEU A 703 17.49 -17.13 10.58
CA LEU A 703 18.92 -17.38 10.46
C LEU A 703 19.39 -18.31 11.57
N THR A 704 20.39 -19.12 11.27
CA THR A 704 21.10 -19.92 12.26
C THR A 704 22.12 -19.06 13.02
N GLU A 705 22.59 -19.53 14.19
CA GLU A 705 23.67 -18.85 14.92
C GLU A 705 24.93 -18.66 14.04
N SER A 706 25.28 -19.69 13.26
CA SER A 706 26.40 -19.62 12.29
C SER A 706 26.19 -18.58 11.18
N ASP A 707 24.93 -18.31 10.76
CA ASP A 707 24.65 -17.27 9.76
C ASP A 707 24.82 -15.88 10.36
N TYR A 708 24.38 -15.67 11.62
CA TYR A 708 24.59 -14.41 12.34
C TYR A 708 26.10 -14.15 12.53
N GLU A 709 26.89 -15.12 12.99
CA GLU A 709 28.34 -14.99 13.13
C GLU A 709 29.01 -14.69 11.79
N PHE A 710 28.60 -15.38 10.73
CA PHE A 710 29.11 -15.13 9.37
C PHE A 710 28.79 -13.71 8.90
N LEU A 711 27.55 -13.25 9.02
CA LEU A 711 27.18 -11.88 8.61
C LEU A 711 27.93 -10.81 9.42
N LEU A 712 28.06 -10.98 10.71
CA LEU A 712 28.77 -10.03 11.57
C LEU A 712 30.26 -9.97 11.18
N ARG A 713 30.89 -11.12 10.93
CA ARG A 713 32.28 -11.15 10.42
C ARG A 713 32.42 -10.38 9.12
N GLU A 714 31.58 -10.68 8.12
CA GLU A 714 31.64 -10.05 6.81
C GLU A 714 31.33 -8.53 6.88
N MET A 715 30.40 -8.12 7.76
CA MET A 715 30.06 -6.70 7.97
C MET A 715 31.19 -5.89 8.63
N SER A 716 32.01 -6.49 9.49
CA SER A 716 33.13 -5.82 10.16
C SER A 716 34.45 -5.90 9.39
N MET A 717 34.58 -6.88 8.48
CA MET A 717 35.83 -7.17 7.76
C MET A 717 36.35 -5.96 6.98
N LEU A 718 37.65 -5.80 7.01
CA LEU A 718 38.39 -4.76 6.28
C LEU A 718 39.01 -5.33 4.99
N PRO A 719 39.17 -4.55 3.91
CA PRO A 719 39.75 -5.05 2.67
C PRO A 719 41.09 -5.76 2.82
N ARG A 720 41.96 -5.30 3.75
CA ARG A 720 43.27 -5.92 4.04
C ARG A 720 43.18 -7.33 4.65
N GLU A 721 42.03 -7.69 5.21
CA GLU A 721 41.81 -8.98 5.89
C GLU A 721 41.28 -10.05 4.92
N SER A 722 40.86 -9.63 3.73
CA SER A 722 40.36 -10.55 2.70
C SER A 722 41.47 -11.34 2.04
N GLU A 723 41.32 -12.66 2.02
CA GLU A 723 42.27 -13.56 1.32
C GLU A 723 41.82 -13.83 -0.13
N PHE A 724 40.51 -13.91 -0.38
CA PHE A 724 39.92 -14.23 -1.70
C PHE A 724 38.64 -13.41 -1.94
N PRO A 725 38.68 -12.36 -2.79
CA PRO A 725 39.84 -11.86 -3.51
C PRO A 725 40.78 -11.05 -2.58
N LYS A 726 42.07 -11.07 -2.90
CA LYS A 726 43.02 -10.20 -2.22
C LYS A 726 42.94 -8.79 -2.82
N TYR A 727 42.69 -7.79 -1.98
CA TYR A 727 42.57 -6.40 -2.40
C TYR A 727 43.90 -5.65 -2.27
N GLY A 728 44.18 -4.74 -3.22
CA GLY A 728 45.39 -3.93 -3.22
C GLY A 728 45.28 -2.65 -2.38
N GLU A 729 46.31 -1.81 -2.40
CA GLU A 729 46.45 -0.58 -1.62
C GLU A 729 45.37 0.48 -1.90
N ASP A 730 44.68 0.40 -3.05
CA ASP A 730 43.57 1.28 -3.39
C ASP A 730 42.33 1.02 -2.50
N TYR A 731 42.26 -0.14 -1.86
CA TYR A 731 41.20 -0.55 -0.94
C TYR A 731 41.71 -0.44 0.52
N TYR A 732 41.74 0.79 1.05
CA TYR A 732 42.18 1.08 2.42
C TYR A 732 41.09 0.69 3.45
N ASP A 733 41.42 0.63 4.74
CA ASP A 733 40.53 0.13 5.80
C ASP A 733 39.17 0.81 5.84
N SER A 734 39.11 2.13 5.65
CA SER A 734 37.89 2.91 5.67
C SER A 734 37.14 2.94 4.32
N TYR A 735 37.54 2.15 3.32
CA TYR A 735 36.94 2.12 1.97
C TYR A 735 35.41 1.96 2.01
N CYS A 736 34.91 1.10 2.91
CA CYS A 736 33.47 0.90 3.19
C CYS A 736 33.11 1.21 4.65
N LYS A 737 33.81 2.14 5.33
CA LYS A 737 33.58 2.56 6.73
C LYS A 737 33.58 4.08 6.80
N PHE A 738 32.43 4.73 6.52
CA PHE A 738 32.39 6.19 6.41
C PHE A 738 32.32 6.90 7.77
N PHE A 739 31.63 6.34 8.75
CA PHE A 739 31.67 6.90 10.11
C PHE A 739 33.06 6.77 10.73
N ILE A 740 33.46 7.78 11.49
CA ILE A 740 34.73 7.92 12.22
C ILE A 740 35.94 8.06 11.29
N TYR A 741 36.15 7.09 10.36
CA TYR A 741 37.39 6.96 9.60
C TYR A 741 37.28 7.32 8.11
N GLY A 742 36.07 7.61 7.59
CA GLY A 742 35.82 7.75 6.14
C GLY A 742 36.70 8.74 5.38
N ASN A 743 37.23 9.78 6.06
CA ASN A 743 38.16 10.75 5.48
C ASN A 743 39.63 10.46 5.79
N SER A 744 39.99 9.26 6.32
CA SER A 744 41.35 8.81 6.59
C SER A 744 41.66 7.55 5.78
N LYS A 745 42.89 7.46 5.28
CA LYS A 745 43.39 6.22 4.66
C LYS A 745 44.35 5.45 5.62
N GLU A 746 44.46 5.92 6.85
CA GLU A 746 45.25 5.27 7.88
C GLU A 746 44.60 3.95 8.34
N ARG A 747 45.45 3.07 8.91
CA ARG A 747 44.99 1.82 9.50
C ARG A 747 44.02 2.10 10.66
N MET A 748 42.86 1.43 10.64
CA MET A 748 41.91 1.49 11.75
C MET A 748 42.45 0.73 12.98
N PRO A 749 42.19 1.21 14.21
CA PRO A 749 42.54 0.48 15.43
C PRO A 749 41.79 -0.86 15.51
N ASP A 750 42.49 -1.91 15.90
CA ASP A 750 41.90 -3.29 15.92
C ASP A 750 40.82 -3.46 17.00
N HIS A 751 40.79 -2.62 18.04
CA HIS A 751 39.77 -2.61 19.08
C HIS A 751 38.46 -1.93 18.67
N VAL A 752 38.42 -1.17 17.57
CA VAL A 752 37.21 -0.55 17.05
C VAL A 752 36.66 -1.39 15.90
N LYS A 753 35.42 -1.92 16.08
CA LYS A 753 34.73 -2.69 15.06
C LYS A 753 33.51 -1.90 14.55
N ILE A 754 33.35 -1.83 13.24
CA ILE A 754 32.21 -1.16 12.62
C ILE A 754 31.48 -2.18 11.74
N PHE A 755 30.32 -2.62 12.21
CA PHE A 755 29.44 -3.54 11.50
C PHE A 755 28.45 -2.71 10.68
N ASN A 756 28.71 -2.56 9.38
CA ASN A 756 27.97 -1.59 8.60
C ASN A 756 27.70 -1.98 7.14
N LYS A 757 26.86 -1.18 6.51
CA LYS A 757 26.74 -1.15 5.05
C LYS A 757 26.62 0.28 4.56
N VAL A 758 27.59 0.69 3.74
CA VAL A 758 27.61 2.00 3.08
C VAL A 758 26.83 2.02 1.77
N GLY A 759 26.45 3.21 1.33
CA GLY A 759 25.90 3.45 0.02
C GLY A 759 26.26 4.83 -0.53
N LEU A 760 26.64 4.90 -1.80
CA LEU A 760 26.85 6.17 -2.49
C LEU A 760 26.40 6.05 -3.96
N ALA A 761 25.55 6.96 -4.40
CA ALA A 761 25.15 7.12 -5.81
C ALA A 761 24.31 8.40 -5.97
N TYR A 762 24.39 9.02 -7.15
CA TYR A 762 23.58 10.18 -7.52
C TYR A 762 23.65 11.36 -6.54
N GLY A 763 24.78 11.57 -5.89
CA GLY A 763 24.95 12.61 -4.87
C GLY A 763 24.48 12.23 -3.46
N PHE A 764 23.85 11.08 -3.27
CA PHE A 764 23.50 10.52 -1.96
C PHE A 764 24.69 9.76 -1.38
N LEU A 765 24.97 10.00 -0.10
CA LEU A 765 25.91 9.24 0.71
C LEU A 765 25.21 8.74 1.96
N LEU A 766 25.39 7.45 2.26
CA LEU A 766 24.75 6.77 3.38
C LEU A 766 25.76 5.88 4.12
N ASP A 767 25.58 5.77 5.42
CA ASP A 767 26.15 4.69 6.22
C ASP A 767 25.16 4.26 7.30
N ASN A 768 25.04 2.95 7.55
CA ASN A 768 24.24 2.36 8.62
C ASN A 768 25.15 1.43 9.39
N ALA A 769 25.47 1.78 10.62
CA ALA A 769 26.51 1.13 11.41
C ALA A 769 26.06 0.80 12.83
N TYR A 770 26.48 -0.36 13.30
CA TYR A 770 26.68 -0.68 14.71
C TYR A 770 28.17 -0.53 14.99
N ILE A 771 28.52 0.35 15.90
CA ILE A 771 29.90 0.75 16.21
C ILE A 771 30.23 0.26 17.62
N VAL A 772 31.35 -0.44 17.76
CA VAL A 772 31.81 -1.06 18.98
C VAL A 772 33.26 -0.70 19.24
N ASP A 773 33.58 -0.35 20.47
CA ASP A 773 34.95 -0.27 21.00
C ASP A 773 35.11 -1.30 22.12
N LEU A 774 35.92 -2.31 21.82
CA LEU A 774 36.13 -3.44 22.73
C LEU A 774 36.98 -3.08 23.95
N GLU A 775 37.88 -2.09 23.80
CA GLU A 775 38.78 -1.61 24.87
C GLU A 775 38.04 -0.69 25.84
N ASN A 776 37.26 0.28 25.30
CA ASN A 776 36.52 1.25 26.09
C ASN A 776 35.09 0.81 26.44
N LYS A 777 34.70 -0.40 26.02
CA LYS A 777 33.36 -1.00 26.24
C LYS A 777 32.22 -0.07 25.79
N ILE A 778 32.30 0.39 24.57
CA ILE A 778 31.34 1.28 23.95
C ILE A 778 30.58 0.52 22.86
N GLU A 779 29.29 0.76 22.77
CA GLU A 779 28.46 0.28 21.66
C GLU A 779 27.33 1.27 21.40
N PHE A 780 27.04 1.53 20.12
CA PHE A 780 25.90 2.35 19.70
C PHE A 780 25.57 2.12 18.24
N PHE A 781 24.34 2.47 17.82
CA PHE A 781 23.98 2.51 16.42
C PHE A 781 24.00 3.94 15.89
N LEU A 782 24.46 4.09 14.65
CA LEU A 782 24.42 5.34 13.91
C LEU A 782 24.05 5.06 12.46
N SER A 783 23.03 5.77 11.96
CA SER A 783 22.61 5.70 10.57
C SER A 783 22.44 7.12 10.05
N ALA A 784 22.96 7.40 8.85
CA ALA A 784 22.81 8.72 8.26
C ALA A 784 22.70 8.65 6.74
N VAL A 785 21.96 9.60 6.17
CA VAL A 785 21.94 9.94 4.75
C VAL A 785 22.17 11.43 4.60
N VAL A 786 22.95 11.80 3.60
CA VAL A 786 23.16 13.19 3.16
C VAL A 786 23.22 13.24 1.65
N TYR A 787 22.66 14.29 1.06
CA TYR A 787 22.69 14.57 -0.37
C TYR A 787 23.51 15.83 -0.64
N SER A 788 24.47 15.76 -1.57
CA SER A 788 25.13 16.94 -2.10
C SER A 788 25.46 16.75 -3.57
N ASN A 789 25.02 17.73 -4.35
CA ASN A 789 25.24 17.81 -5.79
C ASN A 789 25.25 19.30 -6.17
N SER A 790 26.37 19.93 -6.04
CA SER A 790 26.53 21.39 -6.14
C SER A 790 26.16 21.94 -7.53
N ASN A 791 26.30 21.14 -8.59
CA ASN A 791 25.98 21.55 -9.96
C ASN A 791 24.56 21.17 -10.40
N GLY A 792 23.79 20.48 -9.54
CA GLY A 792 22.40 20.04 -9.82
C GLY A 792 22.26 19.01 -10.94
N VAL A 793 23.39 18.47 -11.47
CA VAL A 793 23.35 17.54 -12.62
C VAL A 793 23.62 16.11 -12.16
N LEU A 794 22.75 15.17 -12.51
CA LEU A 794 22.90 13.75 -12.19
C LEU A 794 23.52 12.96 -13.35
N ASN A 795 24.18 11.85 -13.03
CA ASN A 795 24.92 11.01 -14.00
C ASN A 795 26.07 11.74 -14.72
N GLU A 796 26.68 12.72 -14.07
CA GLU A 796 27.87 13.42 -14.57
C GLU A 796 29.14 12.93 -13.88
N ASP A 797 29.03 12.01 -12.92
CA ASP A 797 30.08 11.44 -12.07
C ASP A 797 30.89 12.49 -11.27
N SER A 798 30.33 13.68 -11.10
CA SER A 798 30.93 14.79 -10.35
C SER A 798 30.01 15.16 -9.18
N TYR A 799 30.32 14.61 -8.01
CA TYR A 799 29.55 14.84 -6.77
C TYR A 799 30.50 15.26 -5.64
N ASP A 800 29.97 15.94 -4.62
CA ASP A 800 30.77 16.49 -3.52
C ASP A 800 31.14 15.44 -2.44
N TYR A 801 31.35 14.18 -2.84
CA TYR A 801 31.60 13.08 -1.89
C TYR A 801 32.83 13.31 -1.06
N ASP A 802 34.00 13.43 -1.70
CA ASP A 802 35.31 13.52 -1.02
C ASP A 802 35.53 14.88 -0.33
N THR A 803 34.89 15.93 -0.85
CA THR A 803 35.10 17.29 -0.35
C THR A 803 34.18 17.68 0.79
N LEU A 804 32.96 17.09 0.84
CA LEU A 804 31.92 17.52 1.78
C LEU A 804 31.25 16.35 2.55
N THR A 805 30.67 15.38 1.83
CA THR A 805 29.75 14.46 2.50
C THR A 805 30.44 13.29 3.21
N ILE A 806 31.54 12.73 2.68
CA ILE A 806 32.37 11.73 3.39
C ILE A 806 33.00 12.34 4.65
N PRO A 807 33.68 13.52 4.57
CA PRO A 807 34.15 14.20 5.77
C PRO A 807 33.05 14.51 6.80
N PHE A 808 31.85 14.90 6.33
CA PHE A 808 30.73 15.16 7.22
C PHE A 808 30.29 13.88 8.00
N LEU A 809 30.10 12.73 7.33
CA LEU A 809 29.76 11.49 8.02
C LEU A 809 30.88 11.03 8.97
N ALA A 810 32.14 11.18 8.58
CA ALA A 810 33.27 10.86 9.45
C ALA A 810 33.25 11.70 10.73
N ASP A 811 33.00 13.01 10.62
CA ASP A 811 32.95 13.92 11.75
C ASP A 811 31.71 13.69 12.62
N VAL A 812 30.55 13.35 12.02
CA VAL A 812 29.36 12.92 12.75
C VAL A 812 29.66 11.65 13.56
N GLY A 813 30.34 10.67 12.96
CA GLY A 813 30.75 9.45 13.65
C GLY A 813 31.69 9.74 14.83
N ARG A 814 32.71 10.56 14.63
CA ARG A 814 33.66 10.97 15.70
C ARG A 814 32.97 11.69 16.83
N ALA A 815 32.10 12.64 16.53
CA ALA A 815 31.41 13.41 17.56
C ALA A 815 30.47 12.57 18.43
N ASN A 816 29.79 11.58 17.82
CA ASN A 816 28.96 10.62 18.57
C ASN A 816 29.83 9.64 19.38
N TYR A 817 30.92 9.15 18.82
CA TYR A 817 31.87 8.30 19.52
C TYR A 817 32.52 9.02 20.73
N GLU A 818 32.97 10.28 20.57
CA GLU A 818 33.48 11.12 21.64
C GLU A 818 32.44 11.38 22.74
N TYR A 819 31.18 11.54 22.35
CA TYR A 819 30.08 11.65 23.30
C TYR A 819 29.91 10.35 24.10
N GLU A 820 29.94 9.18 23.44
CA GLU A 820 29.82 7.88 24.09
C GLU A 820 31.01 7.57 25.05
N LEU A 821 32.23 8.04 24.73
CA LEU A 821 33.38 7.94 25.63
C LEU A 821 33.17 8.69 26.94
N GLN A 822 32.40 9.78 26.94
CA GLN A 822 32.15 10.64 28.11
C GLN A 822 30.82 10.33 28.82
N ARG A 823 29.97 9.47 28.22
CA ARG A 823 28.65 9.16 28.75
C ARG A 823 28.76 8.21 29.92
N ASP A 824 28.16 8.59 31.07
CA ASP A 824 28.03 7.70 32.23
C ASP A 824 27.08 6.54 31.88
N ARG A 825 27.47 5.31 32.24
CA ARG A 825 26.68 4.08 32.12
C ARG A 825 26.57 3.41 33.44
N GLU A 826 25.41 2.83 33.77
CA GLU A 826 25.21 2.09 34.99
C GLU A 826 25.94 0.73 34.93
N PHE A 827 25.92 0.08 33.77
CA PHE A 827 26.61 -1.18 33.50
C PHE A 827 27.40 -1.10 32.20
N ASP A 828 28.62 -1.62 32.25
CA ASP A 828 29.44 -1.81 31.02
C ASP A 828 28.86 -2.96 30.19
N PRO A 829 28.82 -2.86 28.85
CA PRO A 829 28.40 -3.95 27.99
C PRO A 829 29.40 -5.12 28.03
N ASP A 830 28.90 -6.35 28.11
CA ASP A 830 29.69 -7.54 27.82
C ASP A 830 29.72 -7.80 26.34
N LEU A 831 30.82 -7.45 25.71
CA LEU A 831 31.07 -7.56 24.26
C LEU A 831 31.93 -8.79 23.91
N SER A 832 32.14 -9.70 24.86
CA SER A 832 33.04 -10.86 24.69
C SER A 832 32.67 -11.80 23.56
N HIS A 833 31.37 -11.87 23.24
CA HIS A 833 30.86 -12.65 22.08
C HIS A 833 31.39 -12.16 20.74
N LEU A 834 31.70 -10.86 20.61
CA LEU A 834 32.24 -10.27 19.39
C LEU A 834 33.72 -10.65 19.13
N ASN A 835 34.45 -11.02 20.18
CA ASN A 835 35.84 -11.51 20.03
C ASN A 835 35.90 -12.90 19.34
N LYS A 836 34.81 -13.68 19.37
CA LYS A 836 34.73 -14.99 18.70
C LYS A 836 34.50 -14.88 17.21
N ILE A 837 34.08 -13.74 16.72
CA ILE A 837 33.78 -13.52 15.29
C ILE A 837 35.07 -13.47 14.46
N ASP A 838 36.21 -13.12 15.07
CA ASP A 838 37.52 -13.02 14.42
C ASP A 838 38.31 -14.35 14.48
N SER A 839 37.85 -15.37 15.20
CA SER A 839 38.46 -16.70 15.29
C SER A 839 37.83 -17.71 14.33
#